data_13ac12604e13cd103e8e91ecabfda6fc
#
_entry.id   13ac12604e13cd103e8e91ecabfda6fc
#
_cell.length_a   1.000
_cell.length_b   1.000
_cell.length_c   1.000
_cell.angle_alpha   90.00
_cell.angle_beta   90.00
_cell.angle_gamma   90.00
#
_symmetry.space_group_name_H-M   'P 1'
#
loop_
_entity.id
_entity.type
_entity.pdbx_description
1 polymer ?
#
loop_
_entity_poly.entity_id
_entity_poly.type
_entity_poly.pdbx_seq_one_letter_code
_entity_poly.pdbx_strand_id
1 'polypeptide(L)'
;MAKTEKKYVETPLMKQYYDIKDKHPDAILLFRVGDFYETFGEDAIKTAEIVGITLTRRANGAASYVELAGFPHHALDTYLPKLVRAGQRVAICEQLEDPKLTKKIVKRGITELVTPGVSINDNILENRENNFLASVHFDKKRAGVAFLDISTGEFLTAEGNYEYIDKLLNSFQPKEVLFQRGRTNEFNAIFGSKYYTFNLEDWVYTSDAANDRLIRHFETSSLKGFGVQSLQLAVIAAGAVLHYLDITQHQRLSHISGLSRIEEEHYVWLDRFTIRNLELFAPLHESGKSLINVIDKTISPMGSRLLKRWMALPLKDIKPINERLNVVELFLKKPETKENLGEHLRQIGDLERLISKVAVGRINPREVVQVKNALNAIIPIKEACANADDSALNRFAEQLNPCDLIREKIHHEIVADPPTAINKGKVIAEGISEELDELRKIAYSGKDYLAQIQQRESEKHGIPSLKISFNNVFGYYIEVRNTHKDKVPAEWIRKQTLVSAERYITEELKEYETKILGAEEKIQSLESKLFGDLVFALSEYISAIQLNSNILAQIDCLLSYAACATSYKYFRPEVNQGVDINIREGRHPVIEQQLPIGESYISNDVLLDQQDQQIIIITGPNMAGKSALLRQTALIVLLAQMGSFVPAEVAKIGFVDKIFTRVGASDNISLGESTFMVEMNEAASILNNVSDRSLILFDELGRGTSTYDGISIAWSIVEHLHEHAYAKAKTLFATHYHELNEMEGAFPRVKNYNVSIKEVGNKVIFLRKLVRGGSNHSFGIHVAGMAGMPKSVIKRAEQILIKLEGGKEKENLAKPLEELGENREGMQLSFFQLDDPVLKQIRDEILGLDINNLTPIEALNKLNEIKKLTGIR
;
A
#
# COMPACT_ATOMS: atom_id res chain seq x y z
N MET A 1 -28.79 -1.73 -55.46
CA MET A 1 -28.00 -2.95 -55.33
C MET A 1 -27.56 -3.05 -53.84
N ALA A 2 -28.24 -3.90 -53.10
CA ALA A 2 -27.94 -4.13 -51.69
C ALA A 2 -26.66 -4.95 -51.60
N LYS A 3 -25.63 -4.41 -50.92
CA LYS A 3 -24.45 -5.18 -50.57
C LYS A 3 -24.88 -6.24 -49.55
N THR A 4 -24.90 -7.48 -49.98
CA THR A 4 -25.00 -8.65 -49.10
C THR A 4 -23.77 -8.65 -48.16
N GLU A 5 -23.99 -8.35 -46.90
CA GLU A 5 -23.01 -8.59 -45.85
C GLU A 5 -22.70 -10.10 -45.83
N LYS A 6 -21.46 -10.45 -46.17
CA LYS A 6 -20.97 -11.82 -46.01
C LYS A 6 -20.96 -12.12 -44.51
N LYS A 7 -21.88 -12.92 -44.01
CA LYS A 7 -21.85 -13.52 -42.69
C LYS A 7 -20.56 -14.33 -42.59
N TYR A 8 -19.54 -13.78 -41.87
CA TYR A 8 -18.37 -14.53 -41.53
C TYR A 8 -18.78 -15.64 -40.54
N VAL A 9 -18.48 -16.88 -40.89
CA VAL A 9 -18.69 -18.04 -39.99
C VAL A 9 -17.52 -18.09 -39.05
N GLU A 10 -17.71 -17.66 -37.80
CA GLU A 10 -16.74 -17.77 -36.70
C GLU A 10 -16.48 -19.24 -36.37
N THR A 11 -15.23 -19.53 -35.91
CA THR A 11 -14.92 -20.85 -35.36
C THR A 11 -15.74 -21.08 -34.07
N PRO A 12 -16.18 -22.32 -33.80
CA PRO A 12 -16.96 -22.60 -32.59
C PRO A 12 -16.26 -22.18 -31.28
N LEU A 13 -14.92 -22.16 -31.26
CA LEU A 13 -14.13 -21.68 -30.13
C LEU A 13 -14.27 -20.16 -29.95
N MET A 14 -14.15 -19.40 -31.05
CA MET A 14 -14.30 -17.94 -31.01
C MET A 14 -15.73 -17.51 -30.69
N LYS A 15 -16.72 -18.25 -31.17
CA LYS A 15 -18.12 -18.01 -30.76
C LYS A 15 -18.28 -18.14 -29.24
N GLN A 16 -17.73 -19.19 -28.63
CA GLN A 16 -17.77 -19.38 -27.18
C GLN A 16 -17.02 -18.24 -26.45
N TYR A 17 -15.90 -17.76 -27.01
CA TYR A 17 -15.16 -16.64 -26.48
C TYR A 17 -16.03 -15.37 -26.48
N TYR A 18 -16.62 -14.99 -27.60
CA TYR A 18 -17.45 -13.79 -27.70
C TYR A 18 -18.73 -13.88 -26.86
N ASP A 19 -19.40 -15.05 -26.82
CA ASP A 19 -20.58 -15.26 -25.96
C ASP A 19 -20.27 -15.00 -24.45
N ILE A 20 -19.02 -15.24 -24.02
CA ILE A 20 -18.56 -14.96 -22.65
C ILE A 20 -18.09 -13.50 -22.54
N LYS A 21 -17.34 -12.99 -23.52
CA LYS A 21 -16.83 -11.61 -23.52
C LYS A 21 -17.95 -10.57 -23.54
N ASP A 22 -19.02 -10.80 -24.25
CA ASP A 22 -20.19 -9.90 -24.32
C ASP A 22 -20.86 -9.71 -22.95
N LYS A 23 -20.72 -10.68 -22.03
CA LYS A 23 -21.21 -10.56 -20.66
C LYS A 23 -20.26 -9.77 -19.74
N HIS A 24 -18.98 -9.67 -20.11
CA HIS A 24 -17.95 -8.99 -19.36
C HIS A 24 -17.09 -8.11 -20.28
N PRO A 25 -17.68 -7.11 -20.94
CA PRO A 25 -17.01 -6.31 -21.98
C PRO A 25 -15.84 -5.49 -21.43
N ASP A 26 -15.89 -5.14 -20.16
CA ASP A 26 -14.93 -4.32 -19.40
C ASP A 26 -13.77 -5.10 -18.77
N ALA A 27 -13.80 -6.44 -18.82
CA ALA A 27 -12.76 -7.29 -18.27
C ALA A 27 -11.90 -7.94 -19.36
N ILE A 28 -10.58 -8.03 -19.14
CA ILE A 28 -9.70 -8.87 -19.97
C ILE A 28 -10.06 -10.33 -19.73
N LEU A 29 -10.44 -11.03 -20.78
CA LEU A 29 -10.84 -12.44 -20.70
C LEU A 29 -9.65 -13.36 -20.93
N LEU A 30 -9.12 -13.96 -19.86
CA LEU A 30 -8.12 -15.03 -19.91
C LEU A 30 -8.85 -16.35 -20.23
N PHE A 31 -8.86 -16.73 -21.50
CA PHE A 31 -9.63 -17.87 -21.99
C PHE A 31 -8.76 -19.13 -22.09
N ARG A 32 -9.10 -20.16 -21.33
CA ARG A 32 -8.32 -21.41 -21.29
C ARG A 32 -8.44 -22.20 -22.59
N VAL A 33 -7.32 -22.37 -23.28
CA VAL A 33 -7.21 -23.18 -24.50
C VAL A 33 -6.06 -24.18 -24.34
N GLY A 34 -6.41 -25.43 -24.03
CA GLY A 34 -5.40 -26.45 -23.70
C GLY A 34 -4.54 -26.04 -22.49
N ASP A 35 -3.24 -25.94 -22.69
CA ASP A 35 -2.29 -25.58 -21.64
C ASP A 35 -1.99 -24.07 -21.56
N PHE A 36 -2.76 -23.23 -22.29
CA PHE A 36 -2.57 -21.80 -22.32
C PHE A 36 -3.82 -21.03 -21.87
N TYR A 37 -3.60 -19.85 -21.29
CA TYR A 37 -4.58 -18.78 -21.30
C TYR A 37 -4.33 -17.91 -22.54
N GLU A 38 -5.32 -17.78 -23.38
CA GLU A 38 -5.29 -16.96 -24.59
C GLU A 38 -6.25 -15.76 -24.43
N THR A 39 -5.82 -14.60 -24.92
CA THR A 39 -6.63 -13.38 -25.04
C THR A 39 -6.74 -13.02 -26.51
N PHE A 40 -7.86 -12.41 -26.93
CA PHE A 40 -8.13 -12.11 -28.34
C PHE A 40 -8.52 -10.65 -28.55
N GLY A 41 -8.26 -10.11 -29.75
CA GLY A 41 -8.63 -8.75 -30.14
C GLY A 41 -7.99 -7.68 -29.27
N GLU A 42 -8.79 -6.74 -28.78
CA GLU A 42 -8.34 -5.65 -27.91
C GLU A 42 -7.73 -6.14 -26.58
N ASP A 43 -8.28 -7.23 -26.03
CA ASP A 43 -7.74 -7.85 -24.81
C ASP A 43 -6.32 -8.37 -25.05
N ALA A 44 -6.02 -8.92 -26.24
CA ALA A 44 -4.70 -9.39 -26.60
C ALA A 44 -3.69 -8.24 -26.70
N ILE A 45 -4.09 -7.12 -27.30
CA ILE A 45 -3.25 -5.93 -27.43
C ILE A 45 -2.89 -5.40 -26.04
N LYS A 46 -3.90 -5.16 -25.19
CA LYS A 46 -3.69 -4.70 -23.81
C LYS A 46 -2.82 -5.66 -22.98
N THR A 47 -3.11 -6.96 -23.11
CA THR A 47 -2.35 -8.00 -22.38
C THR A 47 -0.87 -7.99 -22.82
N ALA A 48 -0.61 -7.96 -24.14
CA ALA A 48 0.76 -7.95 -24.67
C ALA A 48 1.54 -6.73 -24.20
N GLU A 49 0.90 -5.55 -24.20
CA GLU A 49 1.49 -4.29 -23.76
C GLU A 49 1.84 -4.30 -22.28
N ILE A 50 0.88 -4.67 -21.42
CA ILE A 50 1.04 -4.62 -19.95
C ILE A 50 2.04 -5.66 -19.45
N VAL A 51 1.97 -6.90 -19.94
CA VAL A 51 2.80 -8.00 -19.39
C VAL A 51 4.08 -8.25 -20.16
N GLY A 52 4.26 -7.61 -21.33
CA GLY A 52 5.46 -7.68 -22.15
C GLY A 52 5.62 -9.02 -22.90
N ILE A 53 4.50 -9.62 -23.38
CA ILE A 53 4.50 -10.85 -24.16
C ILE A 53 4.24 -10.56 -25.64
N THR A 54 4.60 -11.53 -26.51
CA THR A 54 4.47 -11.38 -27.97
C THR A 54 3.01 -11.35 -28.41
N LEU A 55 2.62 -10.30 -29.15
CA LEU A 55 1.36 -10.22 -29.83
C LEU A 55 1.45 -10.99 -31.17
N THR A 56 0.57 -11.95 -31.38
CA THR A 56 0.48 -12.77 -32.58
C THR A 56 -0.90 -12.66 -33.21
N ARG A 57 -1.21 -13.46 -34.25
CA ARG A 57 -2.51 -13.50 -34.88
C ARG A 57 -2.99 -14.94 -35.05
N ARG A 58 -4.29 -15.16 -34.84
CA ARG A 58 -4.93 -16.46 -35.04
C ARG A 58 -5.98 -16.34 -36.16
N ALA A 59 -6.04 -17.37 -37.01
CA ALA A 59 -7.06 -17.45 -38.05
C ALA A 59 -8.44 -17.75 -37.41
N ASN A 60 -9.46 -16.96 -37.78
CA ASN A 60 -10.83 -17.10 -37.32
C ASN A 60 -11.75 -17.33 -38.52
N GLY A 61 -11.82 -18.57 -39.04
CA GLY A 61 -12.57 -18.89 -40.21
C GLY A 61 -11.93 -18.49 -41.56
N ALA A 62 -12.64 -18.54 -42.63
CA ALA A 62 -12.10 -18.56 -43.99
C ALA A 62 -11.37 -17.30 -44.48
N ALA A 63 -11.36 -16.19 -43.80
CA ALA A 63 -10.73 -14.95 -44.27
C ALA A 63 -10.37 -13.90 -43.19
N SER A 64 -10.52 -14.15 -41.91
CA SER A 64 -10.23 -13.17 -40.86
C SER A 64 -9.15 -13.65 -39.91
N TYR A 65 -8.30 -12.71 -39.46
CA TYR A 65 -7.35 -12.94 -38.39
C TYR A 65 -7.76 -12.08 -37.19
N VAL A 66 -7.55 -12.62 -36.00
CA VAL A 66 -7.76 -11.92 -34.72
C VAL A 66 -6.43 -11.86 -33.97
N GLU A 67 -6.10 -10.74 -33.39
CA GLU A 67 -4.94 -10.59 -32.51
C GLU A 67 -5.02 -11.59 -31.36
N LEU A 68 -3.89 -12.20 -31.04
CA LEU A 68 -3.73 -13.22 -30.00
C LEU A 68 -2.51 -12.89 -29.15
N ALA A 69 -2.71 -12.89 -27.85
CA ALA A 69 -1.63 -12.96 -26.86
C ALA A 69 -1.97 -14.06 -25.84
N GLY A 70 -0.98 -14.81 -25.40
CA GLY A 70 -1.23 -15.90 -24.46
C GLY A 70 0.02 -16.35 -23.74
N PHE A 71 -0.19 -17.02 -22.62
CA PHE A 71 0.87 -17.58 -21.77
C PHE A 71 0.45 -18.93 -21.19
N PRO A 72 1.40 -19.80 -20.81
CA PRO A 72 1.09 -21.08 -20.21
C PRO A 72 0.25 -20.94 -18.94
N HIS A 73 -0.76 -21.80 -18.75
CA HIS A 73 -1.69 -21.68 -17.63
C HIS A 73 -1.00 -21.73 -16.25
N HIS A 74 0.08 -22.51 -16.11
CA HIS A 74 0.85 -22.55 -14.88
C HIS A 74 1.62 -21.26 -14.55
N ALA A 75 1.69 -20.31 -15.49
CA ALA A 75 2.28 -19.00 -15.30
C ALA A 75 1.25 -17.91 -14.93
N LEU A 76 -0.01 -18.30 -14.62
CA LEU A 76 -1.07 -17.38 -14.21
C LEU A 76 -0.61 -16.48 -13.06
N ASP A 77 0.00 -17.07 -12.03
CA ASP A 77 0.49 -16.34 -10.85
C ASP A 77 1.59 -15.31 -11.15
N THR A 78 2.22 -15.39 -12.32
CA THR A 78 3.24 -14.43 -12.77
C THR A 78 2.62 -13.27 -13.55
N TYR A 79 1.59 -13.52 -14.37
CA TYR A 79 1.04 -12.55 -15.31
C TYR A 79 -0.23 -11.85 -14.78
N LEU A 80 -1.10 -12.56 -14.07
CA LEU A 80 -2.31 -11.99 -13.48
C LEU A 80 -2.02 -10.79 -12.57
N PRO A 81 -1.02 -10.81 -11.67
CA PRO A 81 -0.70 -9.66 -10.83
C PRO A 81 -0.32 -8.41 -11.62
N LYS A 82 0.36 -8.56 -12.76
CA LYS A 82 0.73 -7.41 -13.59
C LYS A 82 -0.48 -6.74 -14.22
N LEU A 83 -1.44 -7.53 -14.70
CA LEU A 83 -2.68 -7.02 -15.28
C LEU A 83 -3.53 -6.29 -14.23
N VAL A 84 -3.72 -6.91 -13.06
CA VAL A 84 -4.55 -6.34 -12.00
C VAL A 84 -3.92 -5.08 -11.40
N ARG A 85 -2.60 -5.06 -11.18
CA ARG A 85 -1.87 -3.86 -10.71
C ARG A 85 -1.88 -2.71 -11.71
N ALA A 86 -2.01 -3.03 -13.01
CA ALA A 86 -2.24 -2.02 -14.06
C ALA A 86 -3.69 -1.51 -14.10
N GLY A 87 -4.52 -1.86 -13.12
CA GLY A 87 -5.91 -1.42 -13.01
C GLY A 87 -6.88 -2.20 -13.89
N GLN A 88 -6.47 -3.33 -14.48
CA GLN A 88 -7.36 -4.12 -15.33
C GLN A 88 -8.20 -5.08 -14.50
N ARG A 89 -9.46 -5.22 -14.89
CA ARG A 89 -10.34 -6.31 -14.43
C ARG A 89 -10.06 -7.53 -15.29
N VAL A 90 -9.89 -8.69 -14.68
CA VAL A 90 -9.47 -9.91 -15.38
C VAL A 90 -10.44 -11.04 -15.08
N ALA A 91 -11.13 -11.54 -16.11
CA ALA A 91 -12.01 -12.70 -16.03
C ALA A 91 -11.22 -13.97 -16.34
N ILE A 92 -11.13 -14.89 -15.38
CA ILE A 92 -10.48 -16.18 -15.54
C ILE A 92 -11.53 -17.17 -16.02
N CYS A 93 -11.34 -17.69 -17.23
CA CYS A 93 -12.26 -18.62 -17.88
C CYS A 93 -11.62 -20.00 -18.01
N GLU A 94 -12.14 -20.97 -17.25
CA GLU A 94 -11.65 -22.34 -17.17
C GLU A 94 -12.50 -23.32 -17.98
N GLN A 95 -11.90 -24.47 -18.26
CA GLN A 95 -12.61 -25.64 -18.82
C GLN A 95 -13.43 -26.30 -17.71
N LEU A 96 -14.75 -26.38 -17.90
CA LEU A 96 -15.69 -26.94 -16.92
C LEU A 96 -15.88 -28.46 -17.09
N GLU A 97 -15.30 -29.05 -18.14
CA GLU A 97 -15.42 -30.47 -18.50
C GLU A 97 -14.03 -31.03 -18.80
N ASP A 98 -13.82 -32.33 -18.50
CA ASP A 98 -12.57 -32.99 -18.85
C ASP A 98 -12.46 -33.13 -20.38
N PRO A 99 -11.42 -32.59 -21.02
CA PRO A 99 -11.20 -32.71 -22.46
C PRO A 99 -11.14 -34.16 -22.96
N LYS A 100 -10.72 -35.09 -22.10
CA LYS A 100 -10.61 -36.52 -22.45
C LYS A 100 -11.96 -37.23 -22.57
N LEU A 101 -12.97 -36.70 -21.89
CA LEU A 101 -14.32 -37.31 -21.83
C LEU A 101 -15.28 -36.71 -22.86
N THR A 102 -14.92 -35.63 -23.51
CA THR A 102 -15.81 -34.84 -24.38
C THR A 102 -15.38 -34.95 -25.86
N LYS A 103 -16.28 -35.45 -26.74
CA LYS A 103 -16.07 -35.47 -28.21
C LYS A 103 -16.39 -34.17 -28.90
N LYS A 104 -16.99 -33.18 -28.18
CA LYS A 104 -17.36 -31.81 -28.63
C LYS A 104 -16.36 -30.81 -28.09
N ILE A 105 -16.56 -29.55 -28.46
CA ILE A 105 -15.81 -28.45 -27.86
C ILE A 105 -16.09 -28.42 -26.36
N VAL A 106 -15.03 -28.43 -25.55
CA VAL A 106 -15.09 -28.39 -24.09
C VAL A 106 -15.83 -27.11 -23.66
N LYS A 107 -16.82 -27.27 -22.79
CA LYS A 107 -17.55 -26.14 -22.20
C LYS A 107 -16.64 -25.35 -21.27
N ARG A 108 -16.68 -24.03 -21.39
CA ARG A 108 -15.90 -23.09 -20.56
C ARG A 108 -16.81 -22.11 -19.85
N GLY A 109 -16.35 -21.62 -18.72
CA GLY A 109 -17.08 -20.60 -17.97
C GLY A 109 -16.11 -19.81 -17.08
N ILE A 110 -16.56 -18.62 -16.67
CA ILE A 110 -15.81 -17.78 -15.74
C ILE A 110 -15.88 -18.43 -14.36
N THR A 111 -14.72 -18.69 -13.78
CA THR A 111 -14.57 -19.20 -12.42
C THR A 111 -14.29 -18.11 -11.42
N GLU A 112 -13.71 -16.99 -11.87
CA GLU A 112 -13.37 -15.85 -11.04
C GLU A 112 -13.22 -14.60 -11.88
N LEU A 113 -13.67 -13.46 -11.35
CA LEU A 113 -13.38 -12.14 -11.88
C LEU A 113 -12.49 -11.40 -10.86
N VAL A 114 -11.21 -11.28 -11.17
CA VAL A 114 -10.23 -10.59 -10.32
C VAL A 114 -10.17 -9.12 -10.71
N THR A 115 -10.28 -8.25 -9.71
CA THR A 115 -10.25 -6.79 -9.89
C THR A 115 -9.24 -6.15 -8.94
N PRO A 116 -8.84 -4.89 -9.14
CA PRO A 116 -7.92 -4.22 -8.21
C PRO A 116 -8.38 -4.23 -6.75
N GLY A 117 -9.69 -4.07 -6.50
CA GLY A 117 -10.29 -4.06 -5.16
C GLY A 117 -10.67 -5.44 -4.62
N VAL A 118 -10.75 -6.48 -5.48
CA VAL A 118 -11.20 -7.81 -5.08
C VAL A 118 -10.16 -8.85 -5.47
N SER A 119 -9.27 -9.18 -4.54
CA SER A 119 -8.25 -10.21 -4.71
C SER A 119 -7.90 -10.87 -3.38
N ILE A 120 -7.69 -12.19 -3.44
CA ILE A 120 -7.19 -13.02 -2.32
C ILE A 120 -5.81 -13.61 -2.66
N ASN A 121 -5.30 -13.35 -3.86
CA ASN A 121 -4.02 -13.88 -4.34
C ASN A 121 -2.85 -13.08 -3.76
N ASP A 122 -1.99 -13.74 -2.96
CA ASP A 122 -0.82 -13.13 -2.32
C ASP A 122 0.14 -12.43 -3.30
N ASN A 123 0.22 -12.92 -4.54
CA ASN A 123 1.09 -12.30 -5.56
C ASN A 123 0.56 -10.95 -6.05
N ILE A 124 -0.74 -10.67 -5.87
CA ILE A 124 -1.37 -9.38 -6.18
C ILE A 124 -1.29 -8.44 -4.99
N LEU A 125 -1.51 -8.97 -3.79
CA LEU A 125 -1.59 -8.22 -2.54
C LEU A 125 -0.22 -7.74 -2.05
N GLU A 126 -0.20 -6.57 -1.45
CA GLU A 126 0.92 -6.09 -0.65
C GLU A 126 0.73 -6.56 0.80
N ASN A 127 1.75 -7.22 1.37
CA ASN A 127 1.60 -7.88 2.67
C ASN A 127 1.27 -6.90 3.81
N ARG A 128 1.87 -5.71 3.78
CA ARG A 128 1.74 -4.69 4.83
C ARG A 128 0.65 -3.65 4.55
N GLU A 129 -0.20 -3.87 3.53
CA GLU A 129 -1.29 -2.98 3.16
C GLU A 129 -2.62 -3.71 3.06
N ASN A 130 -3.69 -2.98 3.40
CA ASN A 130 -5.05 -3.44 3.09
C ASN A 130 -5.33 -3.28 1.59
N ASN A 131 -6.18 -4.15 1.06
CA ASN A 131 -6.66 -4.09 -0.31
C ASN A 131 -8.14 -3.72 -0.33
N PHE A 132 -8.45 -2.47 0.02
CA PHE A 132 -9.83 -2.03 0.14
C PHE A 132 -10.53 -1.87 -1.22
N LEU A 133 -11.69 -2.51 -1.33
CA LEU A 133 -12.76 -2.14 -2.22
C LEU A 133 -13.64 -1.13 -1.49
N ALA A 134 -13.96 0.01 -2.11
CA ALA A 134 -14.91 0.96 -1.54
C ALA A 134 -16.19 1.04 -2.36
N SER A 135 -17.30 1.40 -1.73
CA SER A 135 -18.52 1.83 -2.42
C SER A 135 -19.00 3.15 -1.84
N VAL A 136 -19.43 4.07 -2.69
CA VAL A 136 -19.94 5.38 -2.29
C VAL A 136 -21.36 5.57 -2.82
N HIS A 137 -22.27 5.94 -1.94
CA HIS A 137 -23.63 6.32 -2.28
C HIS A 137 -23.91 7.77 -1.90
N PHE A 138 -24.43 8.55 -2.81
CA PHE A 138 -24.64 10.00 -2.69
C PHE A 138 -26.10 10.36 -2.43
N ASP A 139 -26.30 11.34 -1.54
CA ASP A 139 -27.59 12.02 -1.37
C ASP A 139 -27.36 13.52 -1.10
N LYS A 140 -27.76 14.37 -2.03
CA LYS A 140 -27.71 15.87 -1.98
C LYS A 140 -26.39 16.46 -1.44
N LYS A 141 -26.15 16.47 -0.11
CA LYS A 141 -24.96 17.02 0.57
C LYS A 141 -24.24 16.00 1.45
N ARG A 142 -24.74 14.77 1.51
CA ARG A 142 -24.19 13.69 2.32
C ARG A 142 -23.89 12.49 1.43
N ALA A 143 -23.00 11.63 1.92
CA ALA A 143 -22.76 10.35 1.30
C ALA A 143 -22.55 9.27 2.37
N GLY A 144 -22.83 8.04 2.01
CA GLY A 144 -22.40 6.85 2.72
C GLY A 144 -21.25 6.20 2.00
N VAL A 145 -20.32 5.64 2.75
CA VAL A 145 -19.19 4.88 2.23
C VAL A 145 -19.07 3.55 2.97
N ALA A 146 -18.67 2.52 2.24
CA ALA A 146 -18.29 1.24 2.82
C ALA A 146 -16.94 0.81 2.23
N PHE A 147 -16.07 0.26 3.07
CA PHE A 147 -14.76 -0.28 2.72
C PHE A 147 -14.70 -1.75 3.09
N LEU A 148 -14.32 -2.60 2.16
CA LEU A 148 -14.12 -4.02 2.41
C LEU A 148 -12.75 -4.45 1.92
N ASP A 149 -11.98 -5.11 2.79
CA ASP A 149 -10.81 -5.88 2.39
C ASP A 149 -11.17 -7.37 2.42
N ILE A 150 -11.42 -7.94 1.24
CA ILE A 150 -11.80 -9.36 1.11
C ILE A 150 -10.68 -10.30 1.59
N SER A 151 -9.42 -9.86 1.57
CA SER A 151 -8.29 -10.69 1.99
C SER A 151 -8.16 -10.85 3.50
N THR A 152 -8.79 -9.96 4.28
CA THR A 152 -8.78 -9.98 5.75
C THR A 152 -10.18 -10.16 6.35
N GLY A 153 -11.23 -9.88 5.57
CA GLY A 153 -12.62 -9.85 6.05
C GLY A 153 -13.00 -8.55 6.78
N GLU A 154 -12.11 -7.53 6.78
CA GLU A 154 -12.39 -6.25 7.41
C GLU A 154 -13.43 -5.47 6.61
N PHE A 155 -14.60 -5.18 7.24
CA PHE A 155 -15.70 -4.47 6.61
C PHE A 155 -16.10 -3.27 7.46
N LEU A 156 -15.83 -2.06 6.93
CA LEU A 156 -16.02 -0.78 7.61
C LEU A 156 -17.05 0.06 6.87
N THR A 157 -17.81 0.88 7.58
CA THR A 157 -18.77 1.80 6.97
C THR A 157 -18.89 3.12 7.73
N ALA A 158 -19.21 4.19 6.99
CA ALA A 158 -19.42 5.52 7.55
C ALA A 158 -20.44 6.31 6.73
N GLU A 159 -21.06 7.31 7.36
CA GLU A 159 -21.95 8.26 6.71
C GLU A 159 -21.65 9.66 7.21
N GLY A 160 -21.58 10.64 6.29
CA GLY A 160 -21.30 12.03 6.65
C GLY A 160 -21.43 12.98 5.47
N ASN A 161 -20.90 14.19 5.63
CA ASN A 161 -20.77 15.14 4.53
C ASN A 161 -19.69 14.69 3.52
N TYR A 162 -19.65 15.31 2.37
CA TYR A 162 -18.69 14.92 1.31
C TYR A 162 -17.22 15.06 1.74
N GLU A 163 -16.90 16.05 2.58
CA GLU A 163 -15.55 16.27 3.09
C GLU A 163 -15.10 15.12 3.99
N TYR A 164 -16.00 14.61 4.84
CA TYR A 164 -15.72 13.46 5.70
C TYR A 164 -15.49 12.19 4.88
N ILE A 165 -16.30 11.96 3.86
CA ILE A 165 -16.13 10.80 2.98
C ILE A 165 -14.85 10.92 2.14
N ASP A 166 -14.51 12.13 1.64
CA ASP A 166 -13.23 12.38 0.95
C ASP A 166 -12.02 12.12 1.85
N LYS A 167 -12.10 12.55 3.12
CA LYS A 167 -11.08 12.21 4.12
C LYS A 167 -10.89 10.70 4.24
N LEU A 168 -11.96 9.93 4.41
CA LEU A 168 -11.89 8.48 4.56
C LEU A 168 -11.31 7.80 3.30
N LEU A 169 -11.77 8.20 2.10
CA LEU A 169 -11.22 7.70 0.84
C LEU A 169 -9.71 7.98 0.70
N ASN A 170 -9.25 9.17 1.12
CA ASN A 170 -7.83 9.51 1.10
C ASN A 170 -7.01 8.79 2.18
N SER A 171 -7.61 8.49 3.33
CA SER A 171 -6.97 7.76 4.44
C SER A 171 -6.84 6.26 4.16
N PHE A 172 -7.91 5.63 3.66
CA PHE A 172 -7.95 4.19 3.38
C PHE A 172 -7.41 3.82 1.99
N GLN A 173 -7.31 4.77 1.07
CA GLN A 173 -6.74 4.59 -0.29
C GLN A 173 -7.25 3.34 -1.00
N PRO A 174 -8.58 3.21 -1.21
CA PRO A 174 -9.15 2.03 -1.82
C PRO A 174 -8.56 1.80 -3.22
N LYS A 175 -8.31 0.54 -3.55
CA LYS A 175 -7.77 0.14 -4.86
C LYS A 175 -8.84 0.20 -5.96
N GLU A 176 -10.12 0.16 -5.58
CA GLU A 176 -11.26 0.26 -6.49
C GLU A 176 -12.45 0.91 -5.78
N VAL A 177 -13.20 1.75 -6.47
CA VAL A 177 -14.37 2.46 -5.92
C VAL A 177 -15.61 2.21 -6.77
N LEU A 178 -16.67 1.77 -6.11
CA LEU A 178 -17.98 1.52 -6.71
C LEU A 178 -18.91 2.71 -6.49
N PHE A 179 -19.70 3.05 -7.48
CA PHE A 179 -20.80 4.01 -7.34
C PHE A 179 -21.88 3.77 -8.40
N GLN A 180 -22.99 4.48 -8.26
CA GLN A 180 -24.17 4.35 -9.09
C GLN A 180 -23.91 4.79 -10.55
N ARG A 181 -24.44 4.05 -11.52
CA ARG A 181 -24.34 4.38 -12.95
C ARG A 181 -24.85 5.81 -13.23
N GLY A 182 -24.21 6.51 -14.15
CA GLY A 182 -24.58 7.88 -14.54
C GLY A 182 -24.07 8.99 -13.62
N ARG A 183 -23.43 8.67 -12.48
CA ARG A 183 -22.91 9.67 -11.52
C ARG A 183 -21.40 9.90 -11.61
N THR A 184 -20.76 9.50 -12.70
CA THR A 184 -19.30 9.64 -12.87
C THR A 184 -18.81 11.09 -12.78
N ASN A 185 -19.55 12.03 -13.40
CA ASN A 185 -19.20 13.44 -13.37
C ASN A 185 -19.31 14.02 -11.95
N GLU A 186 -20.35 13.64 -11.21
CA GLU A 186 -20.56 14.04 -9.82
C GLU A 186 -19.46 13.47 -8.91
N PHE A 187 -19.13 12.18 -9.06
CA PHE A 187 -18.05 11.55 -8.31
C PHE A 187 -16.71 12.26 -8.55
N ASN A 188 -16.35 12.49 -9.82
CA ASN A 188 -15.10 13.13 -10.19
C ASN A 188 -15.03 14.59 -9.71
N ALA A 189 -16.15 15.30 -9.70
CA ALA A 189 -16.21 16.69 -9.21
C ALA A 189 -15.97 16.77 -7.68
N ILE A 190 -16.42 15.76 -6.90
CA ILE A 190 -16.32 15.74 -5.45
C ILE A 190 -15.01 15.13 -4.98
N PHE A 191 -14.64 13.94 -5.50
CA PHE A 191 -13.55 13.09 -4.98
C PHE A 191 -12.33 13.02 -5.90
N GLY A 192 -12.43 13.59 -7.12
CA GLY A 192 -11.38 13.54 -8.13
C GLY A 192 -11.37 12.25 -8.96
N SER A 193 -10.51 12.22 -10.00
CA SER A 193 -10.45 11.14 -11.00
C SER A 193 -9.30 10.15 -10.79
N LYS A 194 -8.69 10.13 -9.61
CA LYS A 194 -7.50 9.29 -9.33
C LYS A 194 -7.80 7.82 -9.01
N TYR A 195 -9.07 7.47 -8.78
CA TYR A 195 -9.48 6.13 -8.36
C TYR A 195 -9.80 5.25 -9.58
N TYR A 196 -9.49 3.96 -9.48
CA TYR A 196 -10.10 2.98 -10.37
C TYR A 196 -11.57 2.82 -9.98
N THR A 197 -12.46 3.06 -10.92
CA THR A 197 -13.90 3.12 -10.62
C THR A 197 -14.69 2.09 -11.42
N PHE A 198 -15.76 1.59 -10.82
CA PHE A 198 -16.74 0.74 -11.48
C PHE A 198 -18.17 1.16 -11.13
N ASN A 199 -19.04 1.19 -12.13
CA ASN A 199 -20.43 1.65 -11.99
C ASN A 199 -21.38 0.47 -11.89
N LEU A 200 -22.21 0.48 -10.84
CA LEU A 200 -23.28 -0.49 -10.66
C LEU A 200 -24.64 0.10 -11.06
N GLU A 201 -25.58 -0.78 -11.36
CA GLU A 201 -26.94 -0.41 -11.74
C GLU A 201 -27.68 0.30 -10.57
N ASP A 202 -28.64 1.17 -10.91
CA ASP A 202 -29.32 2.02 -9.94
C ASP A 202 -30.07 1.24 -8.84
N TRP A 203 -30.66 0.10 -9.21
CA TRP A 203 -31.41 -0.74 -8.26
C TRP A 203 -30.55 -1.33 -7.13
N VAL A 204 -29.25 -1.45 -7.35
CA VAL A 204 -28.30 -1.93 -6.33
C VAL A 204 -28.21 -0.94 -5.15
N TYR A 205 -28.34 0.36 -5.46
CA TYR A 205 -28.26 1.46 -4.50
C TYR A 205 -29.63 1.82 -3.93
N THR A 206 -30.47 0.83 -3.64
CA THR A 206 -31.74 1.01 -2.95
C THR A 206 -31.66 0.47 -1.51
N SER A 207 -32.39 1.09 -0.60
CA SER A 207 -32.38 0.72 0.83
C SER A 207 -32.83 -0.73 1.04
N ASP A 208 -33.89 -1.17 0.34
CA ASP A 208 -34.46 -2.50 0.49
C ASP A 208 -33.48 -3.58 0.01
N ALA A 209 -32.92 -3.40 -1.20
CA ALA A 209 -31.96 -4.36 -1.74
C ALA A 209 -30.67 -4.48 -0.90
N ALA A 210 -30.20 -3.37 -0.33
CA ALA A 210 -29.03 -3.35 0.53
C ALA A 210 -29.30 -4.03 1.87
N ASN A 211 -30.42 -3.70 2.53
CA ASN A 211 -30.81 -4.31 3.80
C ASN A 211 -31.01 -5.82 3.67
N ASP A 212 -31.76 -6.27 2.68
CA ASP A 212 -32.02 -7.70 2.45
C ASP A 212 -30.72 -8.48 2.23
N ARG A 213 -29.78 -7.90 1.49
CA ARG A 213 -28.49 -8.53 1.22
C ARG A 213 -27.63 -8.63 2.46
N LEU A 214 -27.50 -7.57 3.23
CA LEU A 214 -26.72 -7.55 4.48
C LEU A 214 -27.32 -8.48 5.54
N ILE A 215 -28.65 -8.46 5.73
CA ILE A 215 -29.37 -9.34 6.67
C ILE A 215 -29.15 -10.81 6.29
N ARG A 216 -29.24 -11.13 4.99
CA ARG A 216 -28.98 -12.50 4.50
C ARG A 216 -27.54 -12.92 4.68
N HIS A 217 -26.58 -12.04 4.39
CA HIS A 217 -25.16 -12.34 4.53
C HIS A 217 -24.76 -12.58 5.97
N PHE A 218 -25.22 -11.75 6.91
CA PHE A 218 -24.90 -11.89 8.34
C PHE A 218 -25.84 -12.83 9.09
N GLU A 219 -26.79 -13.48 8.40
CA GLU A 219 -27.76 -14.39 8.99
C GLU A 219 -28.47 -13.79 10.21
N THR A 220 -28.86 -12.53 10.15
CA THR A 220 -29.46 -11.76 11.23
C THR A 220 -30.86 -11.28 10.87
N SER A 221 -31.69 -10.95 11.87
CA SER A 221 -33.01 -10.36 11.67
C SER A 221 -33.00 -8.83 11.52
N SER A 222 -31.92 -8.16 11.92
CA SER A 222 -31.76 -6.70 11.81
C SER A 222 -30.31 -6.27 11.91
N LEU A 223 -30.01 -5.07 11.41
CA LEU A 223 -28.66 -4.46 11.45
C LEU A 223 -28.40 -3.69 12.76
N LYS A 224 -29.32 -3.75 13.76
CA LYS A 224 -29.18 -3.05 15.05
C LYS A 224 -27.91 -3.44 15.81
N GLY A 225 -27.59 -4.74 15.81
CA GLY A 225 -26.41 -5.27 16.50
C GLY A 225 -25.07 -4.74 15.97
N PHE A 226 -25.01 -4.28 14.73
CA PHE A 226 -23.84 -3.64 14.13
C PHE A 226 -23.78 -2.12 14.35
N GLY A 227 -24.81 -1.51 14.96
CA GLY A 227 -24.87 -0.06 15.19
C GLY A 227 -25.06 0.81 13.94
N VAL A 228 -25.40 0.21 12.79
CA VAL A 228 -25.47 0.90 11.49
C VAL A 228 -26.89 1.19 11.00
N GLN A 229 -27.93 0.75 11.70
CA GLN A 229 -29.31 0.85 11.22
C GLN A 229 -29.78 2.30 10.94
N SER A 230 -29.26 3.28 11.67
CA SER A 230 -29.57 4.71 11.45
C SER A 230 -28.80 5.32 10.27
N LEU A 231 -27.78 4.65 9.76
CA LEU A 231 -26.89 5.12 8.71
C LEU A 231 -27.35 4.59 7.34
N GLN A 232 -28.42 5.16 6.81
CA GLN A 232 -29.08 4.63 5.61
C GLN A 232 -28.16 4.63 4.38
N LEU A 233 -27.44 5.73 4.15
CA LEU A 233 -26.53 5.84 3.01
C LEU A 233 -25.35 4.88 3.13
N ALA A 234 -24.83 4.69 4.35
CA ALA A 234 -23.76 3.74 4.65
C ALA A 234 -24.20 2.28 4.43
N VAL A 235 -25.43 1.94 4.84
CA VAL A 235 -26.03 0.61 4.61
C VAL A 235 -26.19 0.34 3.12
N ILE A 236 -26.66 1.32 2.34
CA ILE A 236 -26.76 1.19 0.88
C ILE A 236 -25.40 0.95 0.26
N ALA A 237 -24.38 1.71 0.65
CA ALA A 237 -23.02 1.53 0.16
C ALA A 237 -22.46 0.13 0.52
N ALA A 238 -22.70 -0.36 1.74
CA ALA A 238 -22.26 -1.69 2.17
C ALA A 238 -22.96 -2.82 1.41
N GLY A 239 -24.27 -2.69 1.15
CA GLY A 239 -25.03 -3.63 0.33
C GLY A 239 -24.53 -3.71 -1.11
N ALA A 240 -24.09 -2.58 -1.68
CA ALA A 240 -23.51 -2.52 -3.01
C ALA A 240 -22.15 -3.25 -3.09
N VAL A 241 -21.32 -3.18 -2.03
CA VAL A 241 -20.07 -3.96 -1.93
C VAL A 241 -20.37 -5.47 -2.00
N LEU A 242 -21.31 -5.98 -1.20
CA LEU A 242 -21.65 -7.41 -1.24
C LEU A 242 -22.23 -7.83 -2.60
N HIS A 243 -23.05 -6.96 -3.23
CA HIS A 243 -23.54 -7.23 -4.58
C HIS A 243 -22.40 -7.36 -5.59
N TYR A 244 -21.38 -6.53 -5.47
CA TYR A 244 -20.23 -6.59 -6.35
C TYR A 244 -19.45 -7.91 -6.20
N LEU A 245 -19.35 -8.44 -4.97
CA LEU A 245 -18.75 -9.75 -4.73
C LEU A 245 -19.55 -10.88 -5.42
N ASP A 246 -20.88 -10.80 -5.45
CA ASP A 246 -21.70 -11.77 -6.17
C ASP A 246 -21.42 -11.72 -7.68
N ILE A 247 -21.30 -10.51 -8.27
CA ILE A 247 -20.99 -10.33 -9.69
C ILE A 247 -19.58 -10.85 -10.02
N THR A 248 -18.63 -10.69 -9.12
CA THR A 248 -17.26 -11.14 -9.28
C THR A 248 -17.05 -12.62 -8.92
N GLN A 249 -18.15 -13.37 -8.70
CA GLN A 249 -18.18 -14.82 -8.41
C GLN A 249 -17.54 -15.23 -7.09
N HIS A 250 -17.51 -14.35 -6.09
CA HIS A 250 -17.06 -14.64 -4.74
C HIS A 250 -18.26 -15.07 -3.88
N GLN A 251 -18.48 -16.38 -3.75
CA GLN A 251 -19.65 -16.95 -3.05
C GLN A 251 -19.37 -17.34 -1.60
N ARG A 252 -18.11 -17.67 -1.26
CA ARG A 252 -17.74 -18.13 0.08
C ARG A 252 -17.14 -16.96 0.87
N LEU A 253 -17.96 -16.30 1.68
CA LEU A 253 -17.64 -15.05 2.36
C LEU A 253 -17.81 -15.12 3.89
N SER A 254 -17.73 -16.32 4.48
CA SER A 254 -17.95 -16.53 5.92
C SER A 254 -16.94 -15.80 6.82
N HIS A 255 -15.79 -15.40 6.28
CA HIS A 255 -14.82 -14.58 7.00
C HIS A 255 -15.21 -13.10 7.08
N ILE A 256 -16.17 -12.63 6.29
CA ILE A 256 -16.77 -11.30 6.45
C ILE A 256 -17.86 -11.44 7.53
N SER A 257 -17.43 -11.52 8.78
CA SER A 257 -18.30 -11.87 9.91
C SER A 257 -18.96 -10.66 10.57
N GLY A 258 -18.62 -9.44 10.21
CA GLY A 258 -19.15 -8.23 10.82
C GLY A 258 -19.03 -6.99 9.96
N LEU A 259 -19.79 -5.96 10.32
CA LEU A 259 -19.76 -4.63 9.73
C LEU A 259 -19.53 -3.61 10.83
N SER A 260 -18.39 -2.91 10.79
CA SER A 260 -18.00 -1.95 11.82
C SER A 260 -18.27 -0.51 11.36
N ARG A 261 -18.85 0.29 12.25
CA ARG A 261 -19.06 1.72 12.01
C ARG A 261 -17.80 2.52 12.35
N ILE A 262 -17.39 3.44 11.48
CA ILE A 262 -16.41 4.47 11.79
C ILE A 262 -17.16 5.69 12.34
N GLU A 263 -16.95 6.01 13.62
CA GLU A 263 -17.58 7.14 14.30
C GLU A 263 -16.67 8.35 14.28
N GLU A 264 -17.07 9.38 13.55
CA GLU A 264 -16.29 10.63 13.40
C GLU A 264 -15.96 11.27 14.76
N GLU A 265 -16.85 11.12 15.73
CA GLU A 265 -16.72 11.72 17.06
C GLU A 265 -15.54 11.15 17.88
N HIS A 266 -15.14 9.91 17.62
CA HIS A 266 -14.05 9.23 18.33
C HIS A 266 -12.65 9.51 17.78
N TYR A 267 -12.54 10.09 16.57
CA TYR A 267 -11.28 10.23 15.88
C TYR A 267 -10.95 11.68 15.52
N VAL A 268 -9.66 12.01 15.53
CA VAL A 268 -9.14 13.31 15.09
C VAL A 268 -9.47 13.51 13.62
N TRP A 269 -9.95 14.69 13.30
CA TRP A 269 -10.14 15.11 11.91
C TRP A 269 -8.80 15.46 11.27
N LEU A 270 -8.49 14.76 10.17
CA LEU A 270 -7.36 15.05 9.28
C LEU A 270 -7.90 15.15 7.86
N ASP A 271 -7.80 16.31 7.22
CA ASP A 271 -8.19 16.41 5.82
C ASP A 271 -7.12 15.84 4.88
N ARG A 272 -7.47 15.71 3.59
CA ARG A 272 -6.56 15.18 2.57
C ARG A 272 -5.26 15.98 2.45
N PHE A 273 -5.33 17.29 2.68
CA PHE A 273 -4.18 18.18 2.60
C PHE A 273 -3.24 17.94 3.77
N THR A 274 -3.80 17.81 4.97
CA THR A 274 -3.05 17.50 6.19
C THR A 274 -2.34 16.15 6.10
N ILE A 275 -3.02 15.10 5.63
CA ILE A 275 -2.43 13.78 5.44
C ILE A 275 -1.21 13.86 4.49
N ARG A 276 -1.35 14.58 3.38
CA ARG A 276 -0.28 14.78 2.40
C ARG A 276 0.83 15.67 2.94
N ASN A 277 0.49 16.82 3.51
CA ASN A 277 1.46 17.82 3.96
C ASN A 277 2.30 17.34 5.15
N LEU A 278 1.75 16.50 6.01
CA LEU A 278 2.48 15.83 7.11
C LEU A 278 3.23 14.57 6.65
N GLU A 279 3.11 14.18 5.40
CA GLU A 279 3.75 12.99 4.82
C GLU A 279 3.50 11.74 5.67
N LEU A 280 2.23 11.48 6.02
CA LEU A 280 1.90 10.40 6.94
C LEU A 280 2.17 9.01 6.32
N PHE A 281 1.67 8.76 5.11
CA PHE A 281 1.74 7.45 4.44
C PHE A 281 2.76 7.39 3.30
N ALA A 282 2.97 8.50 2.61
CA ALA A 282 3.89 8.60 1.49
C ALA A 282 4.69 9.90 1.56
N PRO A 283 5.97 9.91 1.18
CA PRO A 283 6.76 11.12 1.11
C PRO A 283 6.37 11.96 -0.12
N LEU A 284 6.57 13.27 -0.07
CA LEU A 284 6.36 14.18 -1.21
C LEU A 284 7.42 14.01 -2.31
N HIS A 285 8.61 13.53 -1.95
CA HIS A 285 9.72 13.25 -2.86
C HIS A 285 10.13 11.78 -2.78
N GLU A 286 10.48 11.17 -3.90
CA GLU A 286 10.85 9.75 -4.00
C GLU A 286 11.98 9.34 -3.04
N SER A 287 12.94 10.22 -2.77
CA SER A 287 14.04 9.98 -1.83
C SER A 287 13.68 10.23 -0.36
N GLY A 288 12.48 10.71 -0.07
CA GLY A 288 11.99 11.04 1.27
C GLY A 288 11.56 9.80 2.05
N LYS A 289 11.27 10.01 3.34
CA LYS A 289 10.59 9.04 4.20
C LYS A 289 9.30 9.64 4.72
N SER A 290 8.27 8.83 4.84
CA SER A 290 7.02 9.20 5.49
C SER A 290 7.05 8.87 6.97
N LEU A 291 6.06 9.35 7.75
CA LEU A 291 5.96 9.01 9.18
C LEU A 291 5.83 7.51 9.38
N ILE A 292 5.00 6.81 8.57
CA ILE A 292 4.83 5.37 8.70
C ILE A 292 6.13 4.60 8.51
N ASN A 293 7.01 5.04 7.60
CA ASN A 293 8.31 4.38 7.40
C ASN A 293 9.23 4.45 8.64
N VAL A 294 9.02 5.44 9.50
CA VAL A 294 9.78 5.62 10.74
C VAL A 294 9.20 4.81 11.89
N ILE A 295 7.86 4.85 12.06
CA ILE A 295 7.22 4.26 13.23
C ILE A 295 6.78 2.81 13.04
N ASP A 296 6.73 2.29 11.82
CA ASP A 296 6.39 0.88 11.57
C ASP A 296 7.59 -0.03 11.87
N LYS A 297 7.64 -0.49 13.10
CA LYS A 297 8.55 -1.54 13.60
C LYS A 297 7.79 -2.82 13.92
N THR A 298 6.58 -2.96 13.38
CA THR A 298 5.74 -4.15 13.58
C THR A 298 6.40 -5.40 13.00
N ILE A 299 6.20 -6.51 13.68
CA ILE A 299 6.74 -7.83 13.33
C ILE A 299 5.86 -8.48 12.27
N SER A 300 4.53 -8.42 12.47
CA SER A 300 3.55 -9.09 11.60
C SER A 300 2.97 -8.14 10.54
N PRO A 301 2.55 -8.64 9.38
CA PRO A 301 1.80 -7.86 8.41
C PRO A 301 0.48 -7.29 8.96
N MET A 302 -0.21 -8.04 9.83
CA MET A 302 -1.44 -7.60 10.51
C MET A 302 -1.21 -6.36 11.36
N GLY A 303 -0.11 -6.33 12.14
CA GLY A 303 0.28 -5.18 12.93
C GLY A 303 0.54 -3.94 12.06
N SER A 304 1.24 -4.10 10.93
CA SER A 304 1.49 -3.00 10.00
C SER A 304 0.19 -2.42 9.41
N ARG A 305 -0.76 -3.25 9.01
CA ARG A 305 -2.08 -2.81 8.52
C ARG A 305 -2.84 -2.06 9.61
N LEU A 306 -2.87 -2.58 10.82
CA LEU A 306 -3.53 -1.93 11.96
C LEU A 306 -2.86 -0.61 12.34
N LEU A 307 -1.54 -0.52 12.29
CA LEU A 307 -0.79 0.70 12.59
C LEU A 307 -1.13 1.82 11.60
N LYS A 308 -1.23 1.51 10.30
CA LYS A 308 -1.69 2.44 9.27
C LYS A 308 -3.11 2.94 9.56
N ARG A 309 -4.01 2.05 9.99
CA ARG A 309 -5.37 2.42 10.40
C ARG A 309 -5.37 3.31 11.63
N TRP A 310 -4.57 3.03 12.65
CA TRP A 310 -4.45 3.90 13.82
C TRP A 310 -3.92 5.28 13.48
N MET A 311 -3.04 5.39 12.48
CA MET A 311 -2.57 6.68 11.99
C MET A 311 -3.60 7.43 11.14
N ALA A 312 -4.43 6.71 10.38
CA ALA A 312 -5.55 7.29 9.64
C ALA A 312 -6.67 7.80 10.55
N LEU A 313 -6.83 7.16 11.71
CA LEU A 313 -7.89 7.38 12.70
C LEU A 313 -7.30 7.56 14.12
N PRO A 314 -6.57 8.65 14.41
CA PRO A 314 -6.05 8.94 15.74
C PRO A 314 -7.19 9.20 16.72
N LEU A 315 -7.02 8.81 17.96
CA LEU A 315 -8.08 8.85 18.98
C LEU A 315 -8.29 10.27 19.56
N LYS A 316 -9.53 10.59 19.89
CA LYS A 316 -9.87 11.73 20.75
C LYS A 316 -10.06 11.31 22.21
N ASP A 317 -10.51 10.06 22.43
CA ASP A 317 -10.83 9.55 23.74
C ASP A 317 -9.56 9.29 24.56
N ILE A 318 -9.44 9.95 25.70
CA ILE A 318 -8.26 9.91 26.55
C ILE A 318 -8.05 8.53 27.19
N LYS A 319 -9.12 7.82 27.52
CA LYS A 319 -9.04 6.51 28.18
C LYS A 319 -8.27 5.48 27.32
N PRO A 320 -8.69 5.19 26.06
CA PRO A 320 -7.94 4.24 25.23
C PRO A 320 -6.54 4.75 24.84
N ILE A 321 -6.33 6.08 24.76
CA ILE A 321 -4.99 6.64 24.57
C ILE A 321 -4.08 6.25 25.75
N ASN A 322 -4.53 6.49 26.97
CA ASN A 322 -3.76 6.18 28.18
C ASN A 322 -3.57 4.67 28.37
N GLU A 323 -4.53 3.84 28.00
CA GLU A 323 -4.38 2.38 28.02
C GLU A 323 -3.20 1.95 27.10
N ARG A 324 -3.11 2.49 25.88
CA ARG A 324 -1.98 2.23 24.99
C ARG A 324 -0.65 2.73 25.58
N LEU A 325 -0.62 3.96 26.11
CA LEU A 325 0.57 4.55 26.75
C LEU A 325 1.05 3.72 27.94
N ASN A 326 0.14 3.17 28.75
CA ASN A 326 0.48 2.32 29.90
C ASN A 326 1.17 1.03 29.45
N VAL A 327 0.64 0.36 28.42
CA VAL A 327 1.25 -0.86 27.87
C VAL A 327 2.62 -0.57 27.29
N VAL A 328 2.78 0.53 26.53
CA VAL A 328 4.09 0.94 25.99
C VAL A 328 5.09 1.18 27.15
N GLU A 329 4.68 1.87 28.21
CA GLU A 329 5.50 2.11 29.38
C GLU A 329 5.90 0.81 30.09
N LEU A 330 4.96 -0.14 30.23
CA LEU A 330 5.24 -1.46 30.79
C LEU A 330 6.32 -2.19 29.98
N PHE A 331 6.23 -2.18 28.64
CA PHE A 331 7.23 -2.81 27.77
C PHE A 331 8.62 -2.17 27.89
N LEU A 332 8.70 -0.88 28.21
CA LEU A 332 9.98 -0.22 28.48
C LEU A 332 10.53 -0.56 29.87
N LYS A 333 9.66 -0.73 30.88
CA LYS A 333 10.03 -1.10 32.25
C LYS A 333 10.37 -2.59 32.39
N LYS A 334 9.73 -3.46 31.59
CA LYS A 334 9.90 -4.92 31.56
C LYS A 334 10.39 -5.40 30.19
N PRO A 335 11.66 -5.21 29.81
CA PRO A 335 12.18 -5.60 28.49
C PRO A 335 12.01 -7.08 28.17
N GLU A 336 12.09 -7.95 29.19
CA GLU A 336 11.92 -9.40 29.04
C GLU A 336 10.52 -9.76 28.49
N THR A 337 9.47 -9.10 29.00
CA THR A 337 8.10 -9.30 28.50
C THR A 337 7.97 -8.86 27.04
N LYS A 338 8.57 -7.72 26.68
CA LYS A 338 8.61 -7.21 25.31
C LYS A 338 9.31 -8.19 24.36
N GLU A 339 10.48 -8.71 24.74
CA GLU A 339 11.26 -9.66 23.93
C GLU A 339 10.52 -10.98 23.76
N ASN A 340 9.98 -11.55 24.85
CA ASN A 340 9.19 -12.78 24.82
C ASN A 340 8.00 -12.67 23.86
N LEU A 341 7.17 -11.63 24.00
CA LEU A 341 6.05 -11.38 23.09
C LEU A 341 6.51 -11.23 21.63
N GLY A 342 7.63 -10.51 21.41
CA GLY A 342 8.20 -10.31 20.07
C GLY A 342 8.70 -11.62 19.43
N GLU A 343 9.29 -12.54 20.20
CA GLU A 343 9.75 -13.84 19.70
C GLU A 343 8.56 -14.72 19.24
N HIS A 344 7.51 -14.76 20.04
CA HIS A 344 6.32 -15.56 19.69
C HIS A 344 5.55 -14.95 18.54
N LEU A 345 5.45 -13.62 18.43
CA LEU A 345 4.80 -12.95 17.29
C LEU A 345 5.49 -13.24 15.95
N ARG A 346 6.81 -13.46 15.92
CA ARG A 346 7.51 -13.87 14.67
C ARG A 346 7.04 -15.21 14.12
N GLN A 347 6.45 -16.06 14.96
CA GLN A 347 5.94 -17.38 14.57
C GLN A 347 4.49 -17.34 14.05
N ILE A 348 3.78 -16.22 14.25
CA ILE A 348 2.36 -16.08 13.89
C ILE A 348 2.16 -15.93 12.38
N GLY A 349 2.98 -15.11 11.71
CA GLY A 349 2.79 -14.79 10.30
C GLY A 349 1.58 -13.89 10.04
N ASP A 350 0.89 -14.09 8.89
CA ASP A 350 -0.31 -13.35 8.51
C ASP A 350 -1.59 -14.17 8.75
N LEU A 351 -1.95 -14.31 10.00
CA LEU A 351 -3.09 -15.14 10.40
C LEU A 351 -4.43 -14.63 9.84
N GLU A 352 -4.60 -13.32 9.66
CA GLU A 352 -5.81 -12.74 9.05
C GLU A 352 -6.03 -13.26 7.63
N ARG A 353 -5.00 -13.21 6.78
CA ARG A 353 -5.09 -13.67 5.40
C ARG A 353 -5.17 -15.18 5.29
N LEU A 354 -4.50 -15.90 6.18
CA LEU A 354 -4.58 -17.36 6.22
C LEU A 354 -6.01 -17.82 6.52
N ILE A 355 -6.69 -17.20 7.48
CA ILE A 355 -8.05 -17.62 7.84
C ILE A 355 -9.08 -17.23 6.77
N SER A 356 -8.85 -16.14 6.04
CA SER A 356 -9.68 -15.79 4.89
C SER A 356 -9.56 -16.82 3.75
N LYS A 357 -8.36 -17.39 3.52
CA LYS A 357 -8.17 -18.51 2.58
C LYS A 357 -8.91 -19.77 3.02
N VAL A 358 -9.02 -20.02 4.31
CA VAL A 358 -9.84 -21.12 4.85
C VAL A 358 -11.30 -20.93 4.43
N ALA A 359 -11.85 -19.75 4.65
CA ALA A 359 -13.25 -19.43 4.32
C ALA A 359 -13.58 -19.68 2.85
N VAL A 360 -12.69 -19.27 1.94
CA VAL A 360 -12.89 -19.47 0.49
C VAL A 360 -12.45 -20.83 -0.02
N GLY A 361 -11.88 -21.67 0.83
CA GLY A 361 -11.40 -23.03 0.48
C GLY A 361 -10.15 -23.04 -0.40
N ARG A 362 -9.31 -21.99 -0.33
CA ARG A 362 -8.06 -21.85 -1.11
C ARG A 362 -6.78 -22.05 -0.28
N ILE A 363 -6.92 -22.44 0.97
CA ILE A 363 -5.78 -22.71 1.85
C ILE A 363 -5.07 -24.01 1.41
N ASN A 364 -3.75 -24.00 1.39
CA ASN A 364 -2.96 -25.17 1.08
C ASN A 364 -2.46 -25.90 2.35
N PRO A 365 -1.96 -27.15 2.25
CA PRO A 365 -1.54 -27.90 3.43
C PRO A 365 -0.45 -27.24 4.28
N ARG A 366 0.52 -26.57 3.68
CA ARG A 366 1.57 -25.80 4.41
C ARG A 366 0.98 -24.63 5.17
N GLU A 367 0.03 -23.93 4.57
CA GLU A 367 -0.66 -22.80 5.22
C GLU A 367 -1.51 -23.28 6.41
N VAL A 368 -2.13 -24.48 6.33
CA VAL A 368 -2.84 -25.06 7.50
C VAL A 368 -1.86 -25.36 8.64
N VAL A 369 -0.66 -25.85 8.34
CA VAL A 369 0.41 -26.02 9.35
C VAL A 369 0.85 -24.67 9.91
N GLN A 370 0.91 -23.61 9.11
CA GLN A 370 1.19 -22.25 9.61
C GLN A 370 0.11 -21.77 10.57
N VAL A 371 -1.19 -22.02 10.28
CA VAL A 371 -2.28 -21.71 11.22
C VAL A 371 -2.08 -22.45 12.54
N LYS A 372 -1.76 -23.76 12.51
CA LYS A 372 -1.45 -24.52 13.74
C LYS A 372 -0.28 -23.90 14.52
N ASN A 373 0.80 -23.55 13.84
CA ASN A 373 1.98 -22.94 14.49
C ASN A 373 1.64 -21.59 15.11
N ALA A 374 0.82 -20.77 14.42
CA ALA A 374 0.31 -19.53 14.97
C ALA A 374 -0.54 -19.77 16.24
N LEU A 375 -1.44 -20.74 16.22
CA LEU A 375 -2.25 -21.09 17.39
C LEU A 375 -1.38 -21.59 18.56
N ASN A 376 -0.31 -22.33 18.29
CA ASN A 376 0.66 -22.74 19.31
C ASN A 376 1.37 -21.52 19.93
N ALA A 377 1.75 -20.52 19.13
CA ALA A 377 2.42 -19.32 19.60
C ALA A 377 1.49 -18.40 20.41
N ILE A 378 0.18 -18.52 20.25
CA ILE A 378 -0.80 -17.78 21.07
C ILE A 378 -0.74 -18.19 22.55
N ILE A 379 -0.42 -19.44 22.87
CA ILE A 379 -0.39 -19.94 24.26
C ILE A 379 0.57 -19.13 25.13
N PRO A 380 1.88 -19.06 24.82
CA PRO A 380 2.82 -18.27 25.60
C PRO A 380 2.54 -16.76 25.55
N ILE A 381 1.97 -16.24 24.44
CA ILE A 381 1.53 -14.83 24.37
C ILE A 381 0.41 -14.58 25.39
N LYS A 382 -0.60 -15.45 25.43
CA LYS A 382 -1.70 -15.39 26.40
C LYS A 382 -1.19 -15.41 27.83
N GLU A 383 -0.28 -16.32 28.15
CA GLU A 383 0.34 -16.43 29.47
C GLU A 383 1.15 -15.18 29.85
N ALA A 384 1.94 -14.65 28.91
CA ALA A 384 2.71 -13.44 29.12
C ALA A 384 1.80 -12.23 29.37
N CYS A 385 0.70 -12.12 28.64
CA CYS A 385 -0.30 -11.05 28.84
C CYS A 385 -1.06 -11.22 30.16
N ALA A 386 -1.43 -12.45 30.56
CA ALA A 386 -2.12 -12.72 31.82
C ALA A 386 -1.26 -12.42 33.06
N ASN A 387 0.06 -12.65 32.95
CA ASN A 387 1.02 -12.37 34.02
C ASN A 387 1.53 -10.92 34.01
N ALA A 388 1.05 -10.09 33.07
CA ALA A 388 1.41 -8.69 33.02
C ALA A 388 0.60 -7.89 34.06
N ASP A 389 1.28 -6.95 34.71
CA ASP A 389 0.64 -6.04 35.68
C ASP A 389 -0.01 -4.84 34.95
N ASP A 390 -0.95 -5.16 34.03
CA ASP A 390 -1.65 -4.18 33.21
C ASP A 390 -3.03 -4.68 32.79
N SER A 391 -4.05 -3.85 33.00
CA SER A 391 -5.45 -4.21 32.76
C SER A 391 -5.80 -4.44 31.28
N ALA A 392 -5.14 -3.77 30.35
CA ALA A 392 -5.37 -3.93 28.90
C ALA A 392 -4.78 -5.26 28.42
N LEU A 393 -3.57 -5.60 28.85
CA LEU A 393 -2.94 -6.89 28.54
C LEU A 393 -3.72 -8.06 29.15
N ASN A 394 -4.25 -7.90 30.37
CA ASN A 394 -5.09 -8.92 30.99
C ASN A 394 -6.36 -9.15 30.17
N ARG A 395 -7.04 -8.09 29.70
CA ARG A 395 -8.20 -8.23 28.78
C ARG A 395 -7.81 -8.94 27.48
N PHE A 396 -6.64 -8.66 26.92
CA PHE A 396 -6.17 -9.37 25.72
C PHE A 396 -5.99 -10.86 26.02
N ALA A 397 -5.41 -11.22 27.17
CA ALA A 397 -5.26 -12.60 27.58
C ALA A 397 -6.61 -13.33 27.73
N GLU A 398 -7.62 -12.68 28.32
CA GLU A 398 -8.97 -13.25 28.45
C GLU A 398 -9.61 -13.55 27.10
N GLN A 399 -9.40 -12.69 26.10
CA GLN A 399 -10.00 -12.80 24.76
C GLN A 399 -9.22 -13.73 23.81
N LEU A 400 -7.93 -13.93 24.03
CA LEU A 400 -7.11 -14.84 23.23
C LEU A 400 -7.55 -16.29 23.41
N ASN A 401 -7.88 -16.95 22.31
CA ASN A 401 -8.32 -18.34 22.27
C ASN A 401 -7.33 -19.21 21.47
N PRO A 402 -6.56 -20.13 22.10
CA PRO A 402 -5.65 -21.02 21.41
C PRO A 402 -6.32 -22.06 20.50
N CYS A 403 -7.66 -22.16 20.51
CA CYS A 403 -8.46 -23.09 19.69
C CYS A 403 -7.94 -24.54 19.80
N ASP A 404 -7.81 -25.05 21.02
CA ASP A 404 -7.10 -26.32 21.32
C ASP A 404 -7.57 -27.49 20.48
N LEU A 405 -8.89 -27.69 20.35
CA LEU A 405 -9.45 -28.85 19.61
C LEU A 405 -9.00 -28.87 18.15
N ILE A 406 -9.14 -27.74 17.45
CA ILE A 406 -8.75 -27.68 16.04
C ILE A 406 -7.23 -27.71 15.87
N ARG A 407 -6.48 -27.09 16.79
CA ARG A 407 -5.02 -27.13 16.80
C ARG A 407 -4.49 -28.56 16.91
N GLU A 408 -5.04 -29.35 17.86
CA GLU A 408 -4.69 -30.76 18.04
C GLU A 408 -5.13 -31.60 16.84
N LYS A 409 -6.32 -31.36 16.31
CA LYS A 409 -6.80 -32.04 15.11
C LYS A 409 -5.82 -31.82 13.93
N ILE A 410 -5.39 -30.59 13.67
CA ILE A 410 -4.41 -30.32 12.62
C ILE A 410 -3.08 -31.01 12.91
N HIS A 411 -2.65 -31.05 14.18
CA HIS A 411 -1.41 -31.71 14.58
C HIS A 411 -1.42 -33.21 14.31
N HIS A 412 -2.55 -33.85 14.54
CA HIS A 412 -2.70 -35.31 14.33
C HIS A 412 -2.92 -35.64 12.87
N GLU A 413 -3.72 -34.89 12.13
CA GLU A 413 -4.17 -35.25 10.79
C GLU A 413 -3.20 -34.88 9.67
N ILE A 414 -2.37 -33.84 9.84
CA ILE A 414 -1.41 -33.37 8.81
C ILE A 414 0.02 -33.71 9.21
N VAL A 415 0.80 -34.16 8.24
CA VAL A 415 2.25 -34.38 8.45
C VAL A 415 2.96 -33.06 8.80
N ALA A 416 4.10 -33.13 9.48
CA ALA A 416 4.81 -31.93 9.97
C ALA A 416 5.29 -30.98 8.85
N ASP A 417 5.74 -31.52 7.71
CA ASP A 417 6.15 -30.75 6.51
C ASP A 417 5.41 -31.26 5.26
N PRO A 418 4.16 -30.84 5.05
CA PRO A 418 3.39 -31.27 3.90
C PRO A 418 3.86 -30.54 2.62
N PRO A 419 3.60 -31.11 1.43
CA PRO A 419 3.78 -30.41 0.18
C PRO A 419 2.78 -29.23 0.07
N THR A 420 3.09 -28.26 -0.77
CA THR A 420 2.17 -27.14 -1.05
C THR A 420 0.93 -27.57 -1.83
N ALA A 421 1.04 -28.60 -2.65
CA ALA A 421 -0.06 -29.11 -3.48
C ALA A 421 -0.45 -30.52 -3.05
N ILE A 422 -1.74 -30.76 -2.84
CA ILE A 422 -2.30 -32.05 -2.39
C ILE A 422 -1.96 -33.18 -3.37
N ASN A 423 -1.94 -32.89 -4.68
CA ASN A 423 -1.62 -33.83 -5.73
C ASN A 423 -0.18 -34.38 -5.68
N LYS A 424 0.68 -33.86 -4.84
CA LYS A 424 2.03 -34.38 -4.59
C LYS A 424 2.04 -35.53 -3.57
N GLY A 425 0.89 -35.82 -2.93
CA GLY A 425 0.70 -36.85 -1.92
C GLY A 425 1.40 -36.56 -0.58
N LYS A 426 1.22 -37.43 0.40
CA LYS A 426 1.79 -37.36 1.75
C LYS A 426 1.38 -36.09 2.53
N VAL A 427 0.13 -35.70 2.42
CA VAL A 427 -0.45 -34.59 3.18
C VAL A 427 -1.00 -35.06 4.51
N ILE A 428 -1.79 -36.15 4.49
CA ILE A 428 -2.43 -36.71 5.68
C ILE A 428 -1.43 -37.64 6.41
N ALA A 429 -1.41 -37.56 7.74
CA ALA A 429 -0.57 -38.41 8.58
C ALA A 429 -0.99 -39.87 8.51
N GLU A 430 -0.07 -40.81 8.86
CA GLU A 430 -0.35 -42.21 8.96
C GLU A 430 -1.25 -42.52 10.17
N GLY A 431 -2.13 -43.51 10.07
CA GLY A 431 -3.05 -43.90 11.13
C GLY A 431 -4.38 -43.14 11.17
N ILE A 432 -4.59 -42.17 10.28
CA ILE A 432 -5.83 -41.37 10.21
C ILE A 432 -6.92 -42.08 9.42
N SER A 433 -6.53 -42.84 8.38
CA SER A 433 -7.46 -43.61 7.57
C SER A 433 -6.83 -44.96 7.19
N GLU A 434 -7.43 -46.06 7.67
CA GLU A 434 -6.98 -47.43 7.33
C GLU A 434 -6.95 -47.67 5.81
N GLU A 435 -7.99 -47.16 5.11
CA GLU A 435 -8.07 -47.28 3.64
C GLU A 435 -6.90 -46.55 2.95
N LEU A 436 -6.54 -45.35 3.43
CA LEU A 436 -5.42 -44.56 2.88
C LEU A 436 -4.10 -45.27 3.11
N ASP A 437 -3.90 -45.84 4.29
CA ASP A 437 -2.67 -46.55 4.64
C ASP A 437 -2.53 -47.88 3.87
N GLU A 438 -3.62 -48.61 3.63
CA GLU A 438 -3.63 -49.77 2.76
C GLU A 438 -3.29 -49.41 1.30
N LEU A 439 -3.88 -48.33 0.76
CA LEU A 439 -3.57 -47.85 -0.60
C LEU A 439 -2.11 -47.42 -0.73
N ARG A 440 -1.55 -46.78 0.27
CA ARG A 440 -0.13 -46.38 0.33
C ARG A 440 0.78 -47.62 0.34
N LYS A 441 0.44 -48.67 1.13
CA LYS A 441 1.18 -49.96 1.12
C LYS A 441 1.16 -50.60 -0.26
N ILE A 442 0.02 -50.60 -0.95
CA ILE A 442 -0.11 -51.12 -2.31
C ILE A 442 0.78 -50.35 -3.28
N ALA A 443 0.74 -49.01 -3.21
CA ALA A 443 1.55 -48.15 -4.09
C ALA A 443 3.07 -48.29 -3.82
N TYR A 444 3.48 -48.43 -2.55
CA TYR A 444 4.88 -48.72 -2.17
C TYR A 444 5.35 -50.08 -2.60
N SER A 445 4.57 -51.14 -2.26
CA SER A 445 4.94 -52.52 -2.64
C SER A 445 4.98 -52.69 -4.17
N GLY A 446 4.11 -51.94 -4.89
CA GLY A 446 4.16 -51.92 -6.35
C GLY A 446 5.44 -51.26 -6.90
N LYS A 447 5.95 -50.22 -6.30
CA LYS A 447 7.23 -49.56 -6.71
C LYS A 447 8.43 -50.47 -6.40
N ASP A 448 8.44 -51.12 -5.25
CA ASP A 448 9.48 -52.09 -4.90
C ASP A 448 9.47 -53.31 -5.84
N TYR A 449 8.29 -53.75 -6.23
CA TYR A 449 8.14 -54.81 -7.20
C TYR A 449 8.63 -54.43 -8.62
N LEU A 450 8.39 -53.17 -9.04
CA LEU A 450 8.96 -52.67 -10.29
C LEU A 450 10.49 -52.65 -10.26
N ALA A 451 11.09 -52.32 -9.11
CA ALA A 451 12.56 -52.44 -8.93
C ALA A 451 13.03 -53.88 -8.99
N GLN A 452 12.28 -54.79 -8.41
CA GLN A 452 12.57 -56.26 -8.51
C GLN A 452 12.42 -56.78 -9.95
N ILE A 453 11.39 -56.37 -10.69
CA ILE A 453 11.25 -56.67 -12.12
C ILE A 453 12.46 -56.13 -12.88
N GLN A 454 12.87 -54.89 -12.64
CA GLN A 454 14.03 -54.29 -13.29
C GLN A 454 15.28 -55.09 -13.05
N GLN A 455 15.54 -55.48 -11.83
CA GLN A 455 16.71 -56.31 -11.48
C GLN A 455 16.62 -57.70 -12.12
N ARG A 456 15.50 -58.38 -11.94
CA ARG A 456 15.25 -59.73 -12.48
C ARG A 456 15.42 -59.76 -13.99
N GLU A 457 14.80 -58.85 -14.73
CA GLU A 457 14.87 -58.81 -16.18
C GLU A 457 16.26 -58.37 -16.68
N SER A 458 16.95 -57.50 -15.93
CA SER A 458 18.33 -57.12 -16.21
C SER A 458 19.30 -58.30 -16.10
N GLU A 459 19.17 -59.11 -15.05
CA GLU A 459 19.99 -60.32 -14.81
C GLU A 459 19.65 -61.43 -15.77
N LYS A 460 18.37 -61.76 -15.97
CA LYS A 460 17.87 -62.82 -16.84
C LYS A 460 18.32 -62.66 -18.30
N HIS A 461 18.30 -61.46 -18.80
CA HIS A 461 18.61 -61.14 -20.20
C HIS A 461 19.99 -60.52 -20.40
N GLY A 462 20.76 -60.34 -19.33
CA GLY A 462 22.12 -59.82 -19.40
C GLY A 462 22.15 -58.40 -19.99
N ILE A 463 21.19 -57.52 -19.60
CA ILE A 463 21.02 -56.14 -20.03
C ILE A 463 21.30 -55.18 -18.85
N PRO A 464 22.56 -54.85 -18.54
CA PRO A 464 22.89 -54.02 -17.35
C PRO A 464 22.34 -52.60 -17.40
N SER A 465 22.01 -52.12 -18.61
CA SER A 465 21.49 -50.77 -18.84
C SER A 465 19.96 -50.69 -18.79
N LEU A 466 19.27 -51.78 -18.45
CA LEU A 466 17.81 -51.80 -18.35
C LEU A 466 17.32 -50.90 -17.24
N LYS A 467 16.38 -50.05 -17.58
CA LYS A 467 15.69 -49.14 -16.63
C LYS A 467 14.19 -49.24 -16.83
N ILE A 468 13.44 -49.30 -15.71
CA ILE A 468 12.00 -49.06 -15.73
C ILE A 468 11.76 -47.60 -15.40
N SER A 469 11.00 -46.91 -16.25
CA SER A 469 10.67 -45.50 -16.11
C SER A 469 9.21 -45.25 -16.50
N PHE A 470 8.67 -44.11 -16.08
CA PHE A 470 7.28 -43.70 -16.34
C PHE A 470 7.23 -42.58 -17.36
N ASN A 471 6.21 -42.60 -18.21
CA ASN A 471 5.90 -41.54 -19.16
C ASN A 471 4.37 -41.36 -19.25
N ASN A 472 3.87 -40.13 -19.20
CA ASN A 472 2.43 -39.84 -19.21
C ASN A 472 1.69 -40.32 -20.47
N VAL A 473 2.40 -40.61 -21.58
CA VAL A 473 1.80 -41.10 -22.84
C VAL A 473 1.71 -42.63 -22.90
N PHE A 474 2.71 -43.35 -22.36
CA PHE A 474 2.84 -44.80 -22.51
C PHE A 474 2.77 -45.53 -21.16
N GLY A 475 2.73 -44.82 -20.02
CA GLY A 475 2.79 -45.42 -18.70
C GLY A 475 4.20 -45.89 -18.32
N TYR A 476 4.29 -46.97 -17.54
CA TYR A 476 5.56 -47.60 -17.20
C TYR A 476 6.12 -48.38 -18.40
N TYR A 477 7.41 -48.20 -18.66
CA TYR A 477 8.11 -48.86 -19.75
C TYR A 477 9.52 -49.30 -19.34
N ILE A 478 10.03 -50.35 -20.04
CA ILE A 478 11.40 -50.80 -19.94
C ILE A 478 12.21 -50.06 -21.01
N GLU A 479 13.24 -49.33 -20.64
CA GLU A 479 14.16 -48.66 -21.54
C GLU A 479 15.44 -49.48 -21.68
N VAL A 480 15.78 -49.85 -22.91
CA VAL A 480 16.98 -50.61 -23.25
C VAL A 480 17.80 -49.78 -24.24
N ARG A 481 19.10 -49.58 -23.94
CA ARG A 481 20.01 -48.90 -24.86
C ARG A 481 20.24 -49.72 -26.14
N ASN A 482 20.43 -49.02 -27.27
CA ASN A 482 20.63 -49.64 -28.58
C ASN A 482 21.79 -50.66 -28.60
N THR A 483 22.79 -50.54 -27.71
CA THR A 483 23.90 -51.50 -27.54
C THR A 483 23.45 -52.88 -27.07
N HIS A 484 22.24 -53.04 -26.53
CA HIS A 484 21.71 -54.33 -26.01
C HIS A 484 20.37 -54.70 -26.63
N LYS A 485 19.96 -54.06 -27.74
CA LYS A 485 18.68 -54.35 -28.38
C LYS A 485 18.52 -55.79 -28.87
N ASP A 486 19.61 -56.43 -29.26
CA ASP A 486 19.62 -57.82 -29.77
C ASP A 486 19.38 -58.85 -28.64
N LYS A 487 19.43 -58.42 -27.37
CA LYS A 487 19.17 -59.27 -26.21
C LYS A 487 17.72 -59.10 -25.70
N VAL A 488 16.90 -58.29 -26.35
CA VAL A 488 15.51 -58.07 -25.96
C VAL A 488 14.66 -59.27 -26.37
N PRO A 489 13.84 -59.82 -25.45
CA PRO A 489 12.94 -60.96 -25.78
C PRO A 489 11.87 -60.57 -26.81
N ALA A 490 11.52 -61.54 -27.69
CA ALA A 490 10.51 -61.31 -28.73
C ALA A 490 9.10 -61.03 -28.16
N GLU A 491 8.82 -61.43 -26.93
CA GLU A 491 7.57 -61.19 -26.19
C GLU A 491 7.38 -59.74 -25.68
N TRP A 492 8.45 -58.94 -25.66
CA TRP A 492 8.36 -57.55 -25.25
C TRP A 492 7.80 -56.69 -26.38
N ILE A 493 6.74 -55.93 -26.11
CA ILE A 493 6.08 -55.08 -27.09
C ILE A 493 6.81 -53.75 -27.19
N ARG A 494 7.44 -53.47 -28.33
CA ARG A 494 8.10 -52.15 -28.58
C ARG A 494 7.07 -51.07 -28.77
N LYS A 495 7.20 -49.98 -28.02
CA LYS A 495 6.32 -48.77 -28.07
C LYS A 495 6.97 -47.54 -28.69
N GLN A 496 8.26 -47.37 -28.48
CA GLN A 496 8.96 -46.17 -28.99
C GLN A 496 10.43 -46.50 -29.28
N THR A 497 10.93 -45.97 -30.39
CA THR A 497 12.34 -45.98 -30.73
C THR A 497 12.91 -44.55 -30.55
N LEU A 498 13.97 -44.43 -29.76
CA LEU A 498 14.72 -43.19 -29.54
C LEU A 498 16.08 -43.32 -30.25
N VAL A 499 16.80 -42.19 -30.33
CA VAL A 499 18.14 -42.13 -30.97
C VAL A 499 19.14 -43.10 -30.27
N SER A 500 19.05 -43.23 -28.94
CA SER A 500 20.01 -43.99 -28.11
C SER A 500 19.44 -45.22 -27.40
N ALA A 501 18.13 -45.43 -27.44
CA ALA A 501 17.42 -46.47 -26.71
C ALA A 501 16.08 -46.85 -27.36
N GLU A 502 15.55 -48.00 -27.02
CA GLU A 502 14.20 -48.45 -27.37
C GLU A 502 13.38 -48.67 -26.09
N ARG A 503 12.07 -48.46 -26.17
CA ARG A 503 11.12 -48.58 -25.05
C ARG A 503 10.15 -49.68 -25.29
N TYR A 504 10.01 -50.55 -24.30
CA TYR A 504 9.21 -51.76 -24.35
C TYR A 504 8.20 -51.82 -23.20
N ILE A 505 7.13 -52.59 -23.38
CA ILE A 505 6.18 -52.98 -22.32
C ILE A 505 6.04 -54.51 -22.30
N THR A 506 5.80 -55.02 -21.09
CA THR A 506 5.40 -56.39 -20.85
C THR A 506 3.99 -56.46 -20.27
N GLU A 507 3.32 -57.57 -20.35
CA GLU A 507 1.98 -57.76 -19.81
C GLU A 507 1.99 -57.65 -18.27
N GLU A 508 2.97 -58.18 -17.60
CA GLU A 508 3.21 -58.08 -16.17
C GLU A 508 3.40 -56.62 -15.75
N LEU A 509 4.20 -55.86 -16.49
CA LEU A 509 4.41 -54.43 -16.22
C LEU A 509 3.11 -53.63 -16.33
N LYS A 510 2.25 -54.00 -17.29
CA LYS A 510 0.96 -53.35 -17.52
C LYS A 510 -0.08 -53.65 -16.42
N GLU A 511 -0.11 -54.89 -15.92
CA GLU A 511 -0.96 -55.26 -14.78
C GLU A 511 -0.58 -54.46 -13.52
N TYR A 512 0.71 -54.39 -13.21
CA TYR A 512 1.20 -53.65 -12.04
C TYR A 512 1.02 -52.14 -12.20
N GLU A 513 1.21 -51.61 -13.41
CA GLU A 513 0.90 -50.24 -13.76
C GLU A 513 -0.55 -49.90 -13.38
N THR A 514 -1.50 -50.71 -13.81
CA THR A 514 -2.93 -50.49 -13.53
C THR A 514 -3.21 -50.50 -12.02
N LYS A 515 -2.54 -51.38 -11.26
CA LYS A 515 -2.67 -51.46 -9.79
C LYS A 515 -2.06 -50.20 -9.12
N ILE A 516 -0.87 -49.76 -9.53
CA ILE A 516 -0.18 -48.63 -8.95
C ILE A 516 -0.93 -47.33 -9.27
N LEU A 517 -1.26 -47.07 -10.55
CA LEU A 517 -1.96 -45.86 -10.97
C LEU A 517 -3.36 -45.80 -10.35
N GLY A 518 -4.09 -46.92 -10.30
CA GLY A 518 -5.37 -46.96 -9.61
C GLY A 518 -5.28 -46.69 -8.11
N ALA A 519 -4.20 -47.10 -7.45
CA ALA A 519 -3.95 -46.77 -6.04
C ALA A 519 -3.56 -45.31 -5.87
N GLU A 520 -2.69 -44.77 -6.73
CA GLU A 520 -2.26 -43.33 -6.67
C GLU A 520 -3.43 -42.37 -6.91
N GLU A 521 -4.32 -42.64 -7.87
CA GLU A 521 -5.53 -41.84 -8.10
C GLU A 521 -6.48 -41.87 -6.89
N LYS A 522 -6.68 -43.07 -6.28
CA LYS A 522 -7.50 -43.19 -5.07
C LYS A 522 -6.87 -42.48 -3.87
N ILE A 523 -5.55 -42.61 -3.68
CA ILE A 523 -4.81 -41.90 -2.64
C ILE A 523 -5.04 -40.39 -2.79
N GLN A 524 -4.88 -39.85 -4.00
CA GLN A 524 -5.06 -38.40 -4.24
C GLN A 524 -6.50 -37.95 -3.96
N SER A 525 -7.50 -38.74 -4.38
CA SER A 525 -8.91 -38.45 -4.12
C SER A 525 -9.22 -38.46 -2.62
N LEU A 526 -8.72 -39.49 -1.90
CA LEU A 526 -8.96 -39.66 -0.47
C LEU A 526 -8.22 -38.60 0.36
N GLU A 527 -6.96 -38.29 0.04
CA GLU A 527 -6.22 -37.20 0.68
C GLU A 527 -6.90 -35.83 0.46
N SER A 528 -7.42 -35.57 -0.76
CA SER A 528 -8.17 -34.37 -1.06
C SER A 528 -9.45 -34.25 -0.26
N LYS A 529 -10.16 -35.38 -0.07
CA LYS A 529 -11.38 -35.42 0.75
C LYS A 529 -11.07 -35.16 2.22
N LEU A 530 -10.11 -35.90 2.81
CA LEU A 530 -9.74 -35.77 4.22
C LEU A 530 -9.20 -34.34 4.53
N PHE A 531 -8.40 -33.79 3.62
CA PHE A 531 -7.94 -32.41 3.75
C PHE A 531 -9.12 -31.41 3.67
N GLY A 532 -10.07 -31.64 2.76
CA GLY A 532 -11.28 -30.82 2.64
C GLY A 532 -12.12 -30.87 3.92
N ASP A 533 -12.29 -32.04 4.52
CA ASP A 533 -13.02 -32.23 5.79
C ASP A 533 -12.31 -31.49 6.95
N LEU A 534 -10.97 -31.51 6.99
CA LEU A 534 -10.20 -30.74 7.98
C LEU A 534 -10.34 -29.23 7.77
N VAL A 535 -10.27 -28.72 6.52
CA VAL A 535 -10.48 -27.30 6.21
C VAL A 535 -11.89 -26.85 6.58
N PHE A 536 -12.88 -27.71 6.35
CA PHE A 536 -14.26 -27.46 6.79
C PHE A 536 -14.35 -27.37 8.31
N ALA A 537 -13.75 -28.29 9.08
CA ALA A 537 -13.70 -28.20 10.53
C ALA A 537 -12.98 -26.94 11.02
N LEU A 538 -11.90 -26.52 10.34
CA LEU A 538 -11.19 -25.26 10.66
C LEU A 538 -12.07 -24.04 10.40
N SER A 539 -12.98 -24.09 9.44
CA SER A 539 -13.86 -22.95 9.13
C SER A 539 -14.82 -22.57 10.26
N GLU A 540 -15.12 -23.47 11.18
CA GLU A 540 -15.93 -23.19 12.38
C GLU A 540 -15.20 -22.26 13.38
N TYR A 541 -13.88 -22.14 13.28
CA TYR A 541 -13.05 -21.32 14.15
C TYR A 541 -12.69 -19.94 13.56
N ILE A 542 -13.23 -19.59 12.38
CA ILE A 542 -12.90 -18.34 11.67
C ILE A 542 -13.02 -17.13 12.59
N SER A 543 -14.16 -16.95 13.26
CA SER A 543 -14.42 -15.78 14.11
C SER A 543 -13.45 -15.71 15.31
N ALA A 544 -13.17 -16.85 15.95
CA ALA A 544 -12.23 -16.91 17.07
C ALA A 544 -10.79 -16.55 16.62
N ILE A 545 -10.37 -17.04 15.46
CA ILE A 545 -9.03 -16.78 14.91
C ILE A 545 -8.92 -15.33 14.41
N GLN A 546 -9.99 -14.74 13.86
CA GLN A 546 -10.02 -13.32 13.51
C GLN A 546 -9.91 -12.42 14.75
N LEU A 547 -10.57 -12.78 15.86
CA LEU A 547 -10.41 -12.05 17.12
C LEU A 547 -8.96 -12.14 17.63
N ASN A 548 -8.36 -13.34 17.61
CA ASN A 548 -6.94 -13.51 17.92
C ASN A 548 -6.05 -12.61 17.06
N SER A 549 -6.27 -12.60 15.75
CA SER A 549 -5.49 -11.80 14.80
C SER A 549 -5.54 -10.31 15.13
N ASN A 550 -6.73 -9.80 15.48
CA ASN A 550 -6.90 -8.40 15.86
C ASN A 550 -6.15 -8.06 17.16
N ILE A 551 -6.24 -8.93 18.18
CA ILE A 551 -5.54 -8.73 19.46
C ILE A 551 -4.01 -8.78 19.25
N LEU A 552 -3.52 -9.76 18.48
CA LEU A 552 -2.10 -9.89 18.16
C LEU A 552 -1.57 -8.68 17.39
N ALA A 553 -2.36 -8.16 16.45
CA ALA A 553 -2.02 -6.93 15.72
C ALA A 553 -1.95 -5.71 16.66
N GLN A 554 -2.85 -5.61 17.67
CA GLN A 554 -2.78 -4.55 18.68
C GLN A 554 -1.51 -4.66 19.53
N ILE A 555 -1.18 -5.86 20.01
CA ILE A 555 0.06 -6.11 20.77
C ILE A 555 1.27 -5.71 19.93
N ASP A 556 1.31 -6.10 18.67
CA ASP A 556 2.40 -5.79 17.73
C ASP A 556 2.57 -4.28 17.49
N CYS A 557 1.47 -3.53 17.35
CA CYS A 557 1.52 -2.05 17.27
C CYS A 557 2.12 -1.44 18.54
N LEU A 558 1.74 -1.93 19.74
CA LEU A 558 2.25 -1.43 21.00
C LEU A 558 3.74 -1.78 21.20
N LEU A 559 4.16 -2.96 20.74
CA LEU A 559 5.58 -3.34 20.66
C LEU A 559 6.37 -2.44 19.70
N SER A 560 5.77 -2.09 18.56
CA SER A 560 6.36 -1.14 17.62
C SER A 560 6.59 0.23 18.25
N TYR A 561 5.62 0.76 19.01
CA TYR A 561 5.77 2.00 19.73
C TYR A 561 6.87 1.93 20.80
N ALA A 562 6.95 0.83 21.55
CA ALA A 562 8.03 0.62 22.52
C ALA A 562 9.40 0.49 21.85
N ALA A 563 9.47 -0.13 20.67
CA ALA A 563 10.71 -0.22 19.89
C ALA A 563 11.16 1.17 19.39
N CYS A 564 10.23 2.00 18.90
CA CYS A 564 10.51 3.39 18.51
C CYS A 564 10.97 4.22 19.71
N ALA A 565 10.29 4.10 20.86
CA ALA A 565 10.66 4.82 22.08
C ALA A 565 12.09 4.48 22.55
N THR A 566 12.46 3.20 22.52
CA THR A 566 13.82 2.76 22.84
C THR A 566 14.85 3.26 21.82
N SER A 567 14.59 3.08 20.52
CA SER A 567 15.55 3.36 19.46
C SER A 567 15.77 4.86 19.23
N TYR A 568 14.73 5.66 19.39
CA TYR A 568 14.73 7.08 19.04
C TYR A 568 14.63 8.01 20.26
N LYS A 569 14.67 7.44 21.49
CA LYS A 569 14.57 8.20 22.75
C LYS A 569 13.31 9.07 22.79
N TYR A 570 12.15 8.43 22.57
CA TYR A 570 10.86 9.07 22.73
C TYR A 570 10.38 8.92 24.18
N PHE A 571 9.63 9.91 24.65
CA PHE A 571 9.14 9.97 26.03
C PHE A 571 7.62 9.90 26.07
N ARG A 572 7.10 9.50 27.23
CA ARG A 572 5.66 9.39 27.45
C ARG A 572 5.00 10.77 27.44
N PRO A 573 4.02 11.05 26.55
CA PRO A 573 3.21 12.25 26.60
C PRO A 573 2.16 12.16 27.70
N GLU A 574 1.71 13.31 28.22
CA GLU A 574 0.54 13.47 29.06
C GLU A 574 -0.62 13.99 28.18
N VAL A 575 -1.62 13.14 27.90
CA VAL A 575 -2.80 13.56 27.17
C VAL A 575 -3.96 13.75 28.16
N ASN A 576 -4.58 14.93 28.13
CA ASN A 576 -5.58 15.33 29.10
C ASN A 576 -6.77 16.08 28.48
N GLN A 577 -7.77 16.43 29.32
CA GLN A 577 -8.99 17.15 28.91
C GLN A 577 -8.77 18.65 28.69
N GLY A 578 -7.61 19.19 29.06
CA GLY A 578 -7.25 20.58 28.86
C GLY A 578 -7.27 21.01 27.39
N VAL A 579 -6.86 22.23 27.12
CA VAL A 579 -6.78 22.78 25.76
C VAL A 579 -5.34 23.13 25.36
N ASP A 580 -4.41 23.12 26.32
CA ASP A 580 -3.05 23.58 26.12
C ASP A 580 -2.19 22.51 25.41
N ILE A 581 -1.27 22.97 24.59
CA ILE A 581 -0.21 22.15 23.99
C ILE A 581 1.11 22.72 24.49
N ASN A 582 1.81 21.97 25.36
CA ASN A 582 3.11 22.33 25.89
C ASN A 582 4.12 21.23 25.54
N ILE A 583 4.97 21.53 24.59
CA ILE A 583 6.03 20.66 24.09
C ILE A 583 7.37 21.30 24.46
N ARG A 584 8.24 20.54 25.13
CA ARG A 584 9.61 20.95 25.43
C ARG A 584 10.59 20.00 24.79
N GLU A 585 11.65 20.59 24.24
CA GLU A 585 12.70 19.87 23.50
C GLU A 585 12.10 18.94 22.43
N GLY A 586 11.10 19.44 21.70
CA GLY A 586 10.44 18.73 20.61
C GLY A 586 11.38 18.54 19.41
N ARG A 587 11.31 17.37 18.77
CA ARG A 587 12.11 16.97 17.59
C ARG A 587 11.20 16.49 16.48
N HIS A 588 11.63 16.63 15.24
CA HIS A 588 10.84 16.15 14.11
C HIS A 588 11.10 14.65 13.86
N PRO A 589 10.09 13.76 14.03
CA PRO A 589 10.30 12.30 14.04
C PRO A 589 10.91 11.76 12.76
N VAL A 590 10.62 12.36 11.61
CA VAL A 590 11.12 11.90 10.31
C VAL A 590 12.46 12.53 9.96
N ILE A 591 12.61 13.85 10.12
CA ILE A 591 13.84 14.56 9.73
C ILE A 591 15.02 14.08 10.59
N GLU A 592 14.83 13.88 11.90
CA GLU A 592 15.92 13.40 12.77
C GLU A 592 16.50 12.03 12.33
N GLN A 593 15.70 11.19 11.66
CA GLN A 593 16.12 9.88 11.14
C GLN A 593 16.76 9.95 9.75
N GLN A 594 16.80 11.12 9.14
CA GLN A 594 17.42 11.35 7.82
C GLN A 594 18.71 12.19 7.90
N LEU A 595 19.06 12.68 9.09
CA LEU A 595 20.27 13.45 9.29
C LEU A 595 21.50 12.57 9.09
N PRO A 596 22.60 13.12 8.54
CA PRO A 596 23.87 12.43 8.43
C PRO A 596 24.40 11.97 9.81
N ILE A 597 25.20 10.92 9.80
CA ILE A 597 25.82 10.39 11.03
C ILE A 597 26.67 11.50 11.67
N GLY A 598 26.39 11.79 12.96
CA GLY A 598 27.08 12.83 13.73
C GLY A 598 26.37 14.18 13.77
N GLU A 599 25.31 14.37 12.98
CA GLU A 599 24.43 15.53 13.12
C GLU A 599 23.24 15.21 14.03
N SER A 600 22.87 16.15 14.90
CA SER A 600 21.68 16.04 15.74
C SER A 600 20.61 17.07 15.34
N TYR A 601 19.36 16.68 15.46
CA TYR A 601 18.24 17.60 15.25
C TYR A 601 18.20 18.64 16.37
N ILE A 602 18.02 19.91 16.02
CA ILE A 602 17.89 20.99 16.99
C ILE A 602 16.44 21.01 17.51
N SER A 603 16.29 20.62 18.76
CA SER A 603 14.99 20.58 19.45
C SER A 603 14.41 21.97 19.72
N ASN A 604 13.09 22.04 19.79
CA ASN A 604 12.38 23.29 19.99
C ASN A 604 11.22 23.16 20.98
N ASP A 605 10.95 24.26 21.71
CA ASP A 605 9.84 24.38 22.64
C ASP A 605 8.66 25.05 21.96
N VAL A 606 7.45 24.54 22.18
CA VAL A 606 6.21 25.14 21.68
C VAL A 606 5.16 25.12 22.79
N LEU A 607 4.68 26.26 23.18
CA LEU A 607 3.54 26.44 24.07
C LEU A 607 2.40 27.11 23.31
N LEU A 608 1.23 26.49 23.30
CA LEU A 608 -0.01 27.05 22.77
C LEU A 608 -1.10 26.88 23.81
N ASP A 609 -1.78 27.97 24.16
CA ASP A 609 -2.92 27.98 25.07
C ASP A 609 -4.04 28.85 24.48
N GLN A 610 -5.13 29.06 25.22
CA GLN A 610 -6.25 29.88 24.80
C GLN A 610 -6.34 31.20 25.57
N GLN A 611 -5.37 31.50 26.43
CA GLN A 611 -5.38 32.64 27.32
C GLN A 611 -4.36 33.70 26.88
N ASP A 612 -3.11 33.32 26.75
CA ASP A 612 -1.99 34.21 26.47
C ASP A 612 -1.34 34.00 25.11
N GLN A 613 -1.29 32.76 24.64
CA GLN A 613 -0.52 32.36 23.44
C GLN A 613 -1.31 31.40 22.52
N GLN A 614 -2.44 31.93 22.00
CA GLN A 614 -3.29 31.17 21.08
C GLN A 614 -2.66 31.03 19.69
N ILE A 615 -2.04 32.10 19.20
CA ILE A 615 -1.46 32.19 17.86
C ILE A 615 0.01 32.58 17.98
N ILE A 616 0.87 31.81 17.40
CA ILE A 616 2.30 32.11 17.28
C ILE A 616 2.60 32.46 15.82
N ILE A 617 3.03 33.71 15.60
CA ILE A 617 3.55 34.15 14.30
C ILE A 617 5.06 33.86 14.30
N ILE A 618 5.51 33.10 13.30
CA ILE A 618 6.89 32.65 13.18
C ILE A 618 7.52 33.30 11.95
N THR A 619 8.43 34.25 12.18
CA THR A 619 9.20 34.91 11.12
C THR A 619 10.61 34.33 11.00
N GLY A 620 11.28 34.64 9.91
CA GLY A 620 12.65 34.19 9.65
C GLY A 620 12.88 33.76 8.21
N PRO A 621 14.15 33.54 7.81
CA PRO A 621 14.50 33.21 6.43
C PRO A 621 13.99 31.82 5.99
N ASN A 622 13.95 31.64 4.68
CA ASN A 622 13.78 30.30 4.12
C ASN A 622 14.98 29.41 4.52
N MET A 623 14.77 28.11 4.63
CA MET A 623 15.76 27.13 5.11
C MET A 623 16.07 27.21 6.63
N ALA A 624 15.51 28.17 7.37
CA ALA A 624 15.71 28.22 8.82
C ALA A 624 14.99 27.11 9.60
N GLY A 625 14.05 26.39 8.97
CA GLY A 625 13.35 25.27 9.58
C GLY A 625 11.93 25.58 10.07
N LYS A 626 11.31 26.70 9.64
CA LYS A 626 9.93 27.08 10.02
C LYS A 626 8.92 25.96 9.74
N SER A 627 8.88 25.49 8.47
CA SER A 627 7.97 24.41 8.05
C SER A 627 8.22 23.09 8.80
N ALA A 628 9.48 22.77 9.11
CA ALA A 628 9.83 21.60 9.91
C ALA A 628 9.28 21.70 11.33
N LEU A 629 9.35 22.88 11.96
CA LEU A 629 8.80 23.13 13.30
C LEU A 629 7.28 23.00 13.34
N LEU A 630 6.57 23.51 12.33
CA LEU A 630 5.13 23.38 12.22
C LEU A 630 4.74 21.88 12.15
N ARG A 631 5.33 21.17 11.18
CA ARG A 631 5.08 19.73 11.00
C ARG A 631 5.47 18.92 12.25
N GLN A 632 6.59 19.22 12.89
CA GLN A 632 7.03 18.61 14.16
C GLN A 632 5.92 18.68 15.21
N THR A 633 5.35 19.87 15.43
CA THR A 633 4.30 20.07 16.43
C THR A 633 3.06 19.21 16.14
N ALA A 634 2.59 19.20 14.90
CA ALA A 634 1.44 18.36 14.51
C ALA A 634 1.74 16.88 14.63
N LEU A 635 2.93 16.41 14.24
CA LEU A 635 3.33 15.01 14.33
C LEU A 635 3.47 14.53 15.77
N ILE A 636 3.97 15.38 16.69
CA ILE A 636 4.02 15.06 18.12
C ILE A 636 2.60 14.92 18.69
N VAL A 637 1.68 15.82 18.36
CA VAL A 637 0.28 15.74 18.78
C VAL A 637 -0.39 14.50 18.22
N LEU A 638 -0.17 14.21 16.94
CA LEU A 638 -0.71 13.02 16.27
C LEU A 638 -0.22 11.71 16.94
N LEU A 639 1.07 11.58 17.16
CA LEU A 639 1.67 10.40 17.83
C LEU A 639 1.12 10.23 19.25
N ALA A 640 0.99 11.32 20.02
CA ALA A 640 0.41 11.26 21.35
C ALA A 640 -1.04 10.74 21.33
N GLN A 641 -1.86 11.21 20.38
CA GLN A 641 -3.26 10.77 20.24
C GLN A 641 -3.42 9.41 19.57
N MET A 642 -2.37 8.86 18.97
CA MET A 642 -2.29 7.44 18.61
C MET A 642 -1.97 6.53 19.81
N GLY A 643 -1.58 7.09 20.95
CA GLY A 643 -1.11 6.36 22.14
C GLY A 643 0.34 5.93 22.04
N SER A 644 1.14 6.62 21.25
CA SER A 644 2.60 6.42 21.13
C SER A 644 3.37 7.37 22.04
N PHE A 645 4.59 6.99 22.43
CA PHE A 645 5.57 7.92 22.94
C PHE A 645 6.03 8.88 21.83
N VAL A 646 6.52 10.05 22.23
CA VAL A 646 6.76 11.18 21.32
C VAL A 646 8.21 11.68 21.37
N PRO A 647 8.74 12.26 20.31
CA PRO A 647 10.09 12.84 20.26
C PRO A 647 10.14 14.22 20.95
N ALA A 648 9.88 14.26 22.24
CA ALA A 648 9.95 15.45 23.07
C ALA A 648 10.27 15.04 24.52
N GLU A 649 11.07 15.83 25.26
CA GLU A 649 11.33 15.53 26.68
C GLU A 649 10.07 15.66 27.54
N VAL A 650 9.26 16.68 27.25
CA VAL A 650 7.95 16.90 27.88
C VAL A 650 6.93 17.20 26.79
N ALA A 651 5.81 16.49 26.81
CA ALA A 651 4.67 16.78 25.97
C ALA A 651 3.38 16.68 26.80
N LYS A 652 2.81 17.84 27.19
CA LYS A 652 1.49 17.92 27.80
C LYS A 652 0.50 18.42 26.77
N ILE A 653 -0.46 17.60 26.41
CA ILE A 653 -1.32 17.83 25.27
C ILE A 653 -2.79 17.71 25.72
N GLY A 654 -3.48 18.84 25.76
CA GLY A 654 -4.93 18.86 25.75
C GLY A 654 -5.41 18.28 24.40
N PHE A 655 -6.31 17.29 24.44
CA PHE A 655 -6.67 16.57 23.20
C PHE A 655 -7.15 17.53 22.11
N VAL A 656 -6.71 17.24 20.87
CA VAL A 656 -7.03 17.99 19.66
C VAL A 656 -8.09 17.20 18.90
N ASP A 657 -9.12 17.89 18.42
CA ASP A 657 -10.18 17.24 17.63
C ASP A 657 -9.95 17.33 16.14
N LYS A 658 -9.20 18.34 15.68
CA LYS A 658 -8.88 18.57 14.27
C LYS A 658 -7.47 19.09 14.11
N ILE A 659 -6.72 18.55 13.17
CA ILE A 659 -5.42 19.08 12.76
C ILE A 659 -5.53 19.51 11.32
N PHE A 660 -5.22 20.79 11.06
CA PHE A 660 -5.22 21.39 9.74
C PHE A 660 -3.83 21.89 9.37
N THR A 661 -3.43 21.62 8.14
CA THR A 661 -2.15 22.12 7.63
C THR A 661 -2.32 22.75 6.27
N ARG A 662 -1.76 23.94 6.12
CA ARG A 662 -1.50 24.58 4.84
C ARG A 662 0.00 24.82 4.74
N VAL A 663 0.73 23.90 4.11
CA VAL A 663 2.20 23.90 4.04
C VAL A 663 2.65 23.69 2.60
N GLY A 664 3.46 24.62 2.09
CA GLY A 664 4.10 24.53 0.76
C GLY A 664 3.17 24.89 -0.41
N ALA A 665 3.76 25.18 -1.57
CA ALA A 665 3.03 25.34 -2.83
C ALA A 665 2.84 23.96 -3.47
N SER A 666 1.59 23.52 -3.67
CA SER A 666 1.30 22.37 -4.49
C SER A 666 0.77 22.81 -5.85
N ASP A 667 1.59 22.69 -6.87
CA ASP A 667 1.14 22.90 -8.24
C ASP A 667 0.23 21.76 -8.66
N ASN A 668 -1.05 22.05 -8.80
CA ASN A 668 -2.01 21.11 -9.36
C ASN A 668 -2.25 21.43 -10.85
N ILE A 669 -1.19 21.28 -11.64
CA ILE A 669 -1.17 21.58 -13.09
C ILE A 669 -2.25 20.78 -13.83
N SER A 670 -2.63 19.61 -13.32
CA SER A 670 -3.59 18.72 -13.98
C SER A 670 -5.03 19.23 -13.99
N LEU A 671 -5.41 20.14 -13.07
CA LEU A 671 -6.75 20.73 -13.01
C LEU A 671 -6.81 22.16 -13.58
N GLY A 672 -5.68 22.75 -13.99
CA GLY A 672 -5.63 24.12 -14.52
C GLY A 672 -5.95 25.21 -13.47
N GLU A 673 -5.96 24.86 -12.18
CA GLU A 673 -6.16 25.83 -11.11
C GLU A 673 -4.87 26.60 -10.83
N SER A 674 -5.00 27.89 -10.59
CA SER A 674 -3.88 28.72 -10.13
C SER A 674 -3.43 28.23 -8.72
N THR A 675 -2.12 28.21 -8.47
CA THR A 675 -1.53 27.90 -7.15
C THR A 675 -2.16 28.71 -6.02
N PHE A 676 -2.49 29.98 -6.29
CA PHE A 676 -3.19 30.85 -5.34
C PHE A 676 -4.63 30.43 -5.07
N MET A 677 -5.37 29.93 -6.09
CA MET A 677 -6.73 29.42 -5.89
C MET A 677 -6.74 28.16 -5.05
N VAL A 678 -5.80 27.25 -5.27
CA VAL A 678 -5.63 26.06 -4.43
C VAL A 678 -5.34 26.46 -2.98
N GLU A 679 -4.45 27.42 -2.78
CA GLU A 679 -4.11 27.96 -1.47
C GLU A 679 -5.34 28.55 -0.75
N MET A 680 -6.15 29.31 -1.45
CA MET A 680 -7.37 29.90 -0.89
C MET A 680 -8.45 28.86 -0.60
N ASN A 681 -8.58 27.84 -1.42
CA ASN A 681 -9.50 26.72 -1.17
C ASN A 681 -9.10 25.94 0.09
N GLU A 682 -7.80 25.68 0.29
CA GLU A 682 -7.29 25.04 1.50
C GLU A 682 -7.55 25.92 2.74
N ALA A 683 -7.26 27.22 2.67
CA ALA A 683 -7.52 28.15 3.76
C ALA A 683 -9.02 28.28 4.08
N ALA A 684 -9.88 28.33 3.07
CA ALA A 684 -11.32 28.40 3.24
C ALA A 684 -11.87 27.12 3.90
N SER A 685 -11.38 25.95 3.49
CA SER A 685 -11.76 24.68 4.14
C SER A 685 -11.39 24.68 5.63
N ILE A 686 -10.22 25.19 5.99
CA ILE A 686 -9.78 25.30 7.39
C ILE A 686 -10.71 26.23 8.17
N LEU A 687 -10.91 27.46 7.69
CA LEU A 687 -11.67 28.49 8.39
C LEU A 687 -13.15 28.13 8.58
N ASN A 688 -13.75 27.42 7.63
CA ASN A 688 -15.13 26.94 7.71
C ASN A 688 -15.34 25.74 8.66
N ASN A 689 -14.26 25.03 9.02
CA ASN A 689 -14.33 23.80 9.83
C ASN A 689 -13.61 23.91 11.18
N VAL A 690 -13.17 25.11 11.58
CA VAL A 690 -12.44 25.35 12.81
C VAL A 690 -13.28 25.03 14.06
N SER A 691 -12.64 24.51 15.11
CA SER A 691 -13.20 24.32 16.46
C SER A 691 -12.28 24.93 17.53
N ASP A 692 -12.72 24.99 18.76
CA ASP A 692 -11.94 25.49 19.91
C ASP A 692 -10.72 24.57 20.22
N ARG A 693 -10.77 23.29 19.79
CA ARG A 693 -9.72 22.30 20.00
C ARG A 693 -8.83 22.07 18.77
N SER A 694 -9.10 22.80 17.69
CA SER A 694 -8.30 22.66 16.47
C SER A 694 -6.86 23.10 16.65
N LEU A 695 -5.94 22.41 15.98
CA LEU A 695 -4.56 22.81 15.76
C LEU A 695 -4.38 23.18 14.29
N ILE A 696 -3.99 24.42 14.01
CA ILE A 696 -3.85 24.94 12.66
C ILE A 696 -2.40 25.31 12.38
N LEU A 697 -1.90 24.90 11.22
CA LEU A 697 -0.55 25.18 10.75
C LEU A 697 -0.61 25.89 9.41
N PHE A 698 -0.30 27.19 9.39
CA PHE A 698 -0.15 27.96 8.16
C PHE A 698 1.32 28.21 7.86
N ASP A 699 1.75 27.88 6.66
CA ASP A 699 3.11 28.11 6.19
C ASP A 699 3.08 28.93 4.90
N GLU A 700 3.59 30.14 4.98
CA GLU A 700 3.79 31.06 3.86
C GLU A 700 2.50 31.41 3.10
N LEU A 701 1.38 31.56 3.80
CA LEU A 701 0.09 31.91 3.19
C LEU A 701 0.14 33.31 2.55
N GLY A 702 -0.47 33.44 1.36
CA GLY A 702 -0.56 34.72 0.60
C GLY A 702 0.54 34.95 -0.42
N ARG A 703 1.43 33.98 -0.66
CA ARG A 703 2.56 34.13 -1.62
C ARG A 703 2.14 34.11 -3.10
N GLY A 704 1.00 33.54 -3.41
CA GLY A 704 0.54 33.37 -4.81
C GLY A 704 -0.05 34.62 -5.46
N THR A 705 -0.06 35.79 -4.76
CA THR A 705 -0.65 37.03 -5.24
C THR A 705 0.28 38.23 -4.99
N SER A 706 -0.22 39.45 -5.18
CA SER A 706 0.55 40.69 -4.87
C SER A 706 0.89 40.74 -3.38
N THR A 707 2.02 41.36 -3.03
CA THR A 707 2.49 41.44 -1.63
C THR A 707 1.44 42.02 -0.69
N TYR A 708 0.81 43.14 -1.09
CA TYR A 708 -0.20 43.80 -0.25
C TYR A 708 -1.48 42.97 -0.10
N ASP A 709 -1.95 42.32 -1.16
CA ASP A 709 -3.09 41.39 -1.07
C ASP A 709 -2.77 40.24 -0.14
N GLY A 710 -1.57 39.64 -0.30
CA GLY A 710 -1.10 38.54 0.54
C GLY A 710 -1.03 38.90 2.03
N ILE A 711 -0.45 40.07 2.37
CA ILE A 711 -0.40 40.59 3.74
C ILE A 711 -1.81 40.81 4.27
N SER A 712 -2.70 41.44 3.47
CA SER A 712 -4.07 41.72 3.89
C SER A 712 -4.87 40.47 4.21
N ILE A 713 -4.73 39.43 3.39
CA ILE A 713 -5.39 38.12 3.61
C ILE A 713 -4.81 37.45 4.85
N ALA A 714 -3.47 37.40 4.98
CA ALA A 714 -2.81 36.76 6.12
C ALA A 714 -3.21 37.45 7.45
N TRP A 715 -3.20 38.79 7.48
CA TRP A 715 -3.64 39.57 8.63
C TRP A 715 -5.09 39.26 9.00
N SER A 716 -6.00 39.36 8.03
CA SER A 716 -7.44 39.09 8.26
C SER A 716 -7.72 37.68 8.76
N ILE A 717 -6.96 36.68 8.33
CA ILE A 717 -7.09 35.32 8.80
C ILE A 717 -6.65 35.18 10.27
N VAL A 718 -5.51 35.77 10.64
CA VAL A 718 -5.03 35.77 12.03
C VAL A 718 -6.02 36.49 12.94
N GLU A 719 -6.52 37.67 12.52
CA GLU A 719 -7.55 38.44 13.22
C GLU A 719 -8.83 37.61 13.39
N HIS A 720 -9.32 37.02 12.30
CA HIS A 720 -10.51 36.16 12.34
C HIS A 720 -10.37 35.00 13.34
N LEU A 721 -9.25 34.33 13.37
CA LEU A 721 -8.98 33.20 14.31
C LEU A 721 -8.86 33.72 15.76
N HIS A 722 -8.27 34.89 15.97
CA HIS A 722 -8.18 35.51 17.29
C HIS A 722 -9.55 35.98 17.82
N GLU A 723 -10.34 36.63 16.98
CA GLU A 723 -11.63 37.24 17.36
C GLU A 723 -12.80 36.25 17.25
N HIS A 724 -12.57 35.02 16.80
CA HIS A 724 -13.63 34.03 16.62
C HIS A 724 -14.40 33.75 17.92
N ALA A 725 -15.72 33.92 17.88
CA ALA A 725 -16.55 33.96 19.09
C ALA A 725 -16.56 32.62 19.86
N TYR A 726 -16.49 31.49 19.12
CA TYR A 726 -16.67 30.14 19.68
C TYR A 726 -15.47 29.19 19.48
N ALA A 727 -14.48 29.57 18.65
CA ALA A 727 -13.38 28.70 18.34
C ALA A 727 -12.04 29.42 18.49
N LYS A 728 -11.39 29.24 19.63
CA LYS A 728 -10.02 29.75 19.89
C LYS A 728 -9.00 28.72 19.47
N ALA A 729 -8.93 28.43 18.16
CA ALA A 729 -8.03 27.41 17.62
C ALA A 729 -6.56 27.78 17.86
N LYS A 730 -5.78 26.82 18.29
CA LYS A 730 -4.33 26.94 18.47
C LYS A 730 -3.65 27.01 17.11
N THR A 731 -2.89 28.05 16.85
CA THR A 731 -2.37 28.30 15.50
C THR A 731 -0.87 28.61 15.50
N LEU A 732 -0.13 27.93 14.64
CA LEU A 732 1.24 28.27 14.26
C LEU A 732 1.20 28.86 12.85
N PHE A 733 1.65 30.11 12.70
CA PHE A 733 1.61 30.85 11.46
C PHE A 733 3.02 31.26 11.02
N ALA A 734 3.64 30.48 10.13
CA ALA A 734 4.94 30.82 9.59
C ALA A 734 4.77 31.76 8.36
N THR A 735 5.52 32.85 8.34
CA THR A 735 5.40 33.85 7.30
C THR A 735 6.72 34.56 7.01
N HIS A 736 6.78 35.22 5.85
CA HIS A 736 7.82 36.19 5.50
C HIS A 736 7.37 37.63 5.66
N TYR A 737 6.09 37.86 5.93
CA TYR A 737 5.53 39.20 6.11
C TYR A 737 5.90 39.71 7.51
N HIS A 738 6.89 40.64 7.56
CA HIS A 738 7.35 41.22 8.81
C HIS A 738 6.30 42.15 9.43
N GLU A 739 5.39 42.65 8.61
CA GLU A 739 4.26 43.46 9.02
C GLU A 739 3.34 42.76 10.02
N LEU A 740 3.21 41.45 9.92
CA LEU A 740 2.42 40.65 10.87
C LEU A 740 3.00 40.70 12.30
N ASN A 741 4.26 41.08 12.48
CA ASN A 741 4.83 41.28 13.83
C ASN A 741 4.10 42.39 14.63
N GLU A 742 3.46 43.35 13.96
CA GLU A 742 2.70 44.41 14.62
C GLU A 742 1.44 43.87 15.32
N MET A 743 0.96 42.67 14.94
CA MET A 743 -0.24 42.07 15.51
C MET A 743 -0.09 41.71 17.01
N GLU A 744 1.11 41.43 17.49
CA GLU A 744 1.34 41.19 18.94
C GLU A 744 0.93 42.39 19.79
N GLY A 745 1.10 43.62 19.29
CA GLY A 745 0.69 44.83 19.97
C GLY A 745 -0.83 45.07 19.95
N ALA A 746 -1.52 44.61 18.92
CA ALA A 746 -2.96 44.78 18.74
C ALA A 746 -3.81 43.65 19.35
N PHE A 747 -3.28 42.42 19.36
CA PHE A 747 -3.99 41.20 19.74
C PHE A 747 -3.31 40.50 20.91
N PRO A 748 -3.89 40.47 22.12
CA PRO A 748 -3.18 39.99 23.31
C PRO A 748 -2.79 38.51 23.30
N ARG A 749 -3.51 37.63 22.55
CA ARG A 749 -3.22 36.20 22.41
C ARG A 749 -2.36 35.85 21.20
N VAL A 750 -1.84 36.84 20.49
CA VAL A 750 -0.87 36.67 19.40
C VAL A 750 0.52 36.92 19.94
N LYS A 751 1.48 36.02 19.64
CA LYS A 751 2.87 36.14 20.05
C LYS A 751 3.81 35.95 18.86
N ASN A 752 4.84 36.78 18.81
CA ASN A 752 5.86 36.74 17.77
C ASN A 752 7.06 35.89 18.20
N TYR A 753 7.49 35.08 17.29
CA TYR A 753 8.70 34.28 17.39
C TYR A 753 9.50 34.34 16.10
N ASN A 754 10.78 34.07 16.18
CA ASN A 754 11.63 33.91 15.01
C ASN A 754 12.49 32.64 15.14
N VAL A 755 12.91 32.11 14.02
CA VAL A 755 13.90 31.04 14.00
C VAL A 755 15.27 31.68 13.92
N SER A 756 16.06 31.49 15.01
CA SER A 756 17.30 32.19 15.22
C SER A 756 18.39 31.82 14.21
N ILE A 757 19.16 32.83 13.85
CA ILE A 757 20.34 32.75 12.98
C ILE A 757 21.50 33.44 13.66
N LYS A 758 22.71 33.08 13.29
CA LYS A 758 23.94 33.75 13.75
C LYS A 758 24.73 34.21 12.53
N GLU A 759 25.01 35.49 12.47
CA GLU A 759 25.93 36.01 11.47
C GLU A 759 27.37 35.92 11.98
N VAL A 760 28.25 35.34 11.19
CA VAL A 760 29.66 35.22 11.46
C VAL A 760 30.43 35.75 10.23
N GLY A 761 30.79 37.03 10.25
CA GLY A 761 31.34 37.72 9.08
C GLY A 761 30.32 37.76 7.94
N ASN A 762 30.64 37.26 6.77
CA ASN A 762 29.74 37.18 5.60
C ASN A 762 28.96 35.85 5.50
N LYS A 763 28.95 35.04 6.54
CA LYS A 763 28.22 33.76 6.55
C LYS A 763 27.08 33.81 7.55
N VAL A 764 25.91 33.30 7.10
CA VAL A 764 24.74 33.11 7.95
C VAL A 764 24.71 31.65 8.39
N ILE A 765 24.67 31.42 9.69
CA ILE A 765 24.53 30.11 10.32
C ILE A 765 23.11 30.00 10.85
N PHE A 766 22.33 29.03 10.33
CA PHE A 766 20.98 28.74 10.80
C PHE A 766 21.08 27.96 12.12
N LEU A 767 20.74 28.60 13.24
CA LEU A 767 20.72 27.95 14.55
C LEU A 767 19.48 27.04 14.73
N ARG A 768 18.45 27.24 13.90
CA ARG A 768 17.21 26.43 13.88
C ARG A 768 16.49 26.39 15.24
N LYS A 769 16.75 27.34 16.14
CA LYS A 769 16.11 27.45 17.47
C LYS A 769 15.04 28.54 17.43
N LEU A 770 13.85 28.21 17.92
CA LEU A 770 12.72 29.15 18.05
C LEU A 770 13.00 30.09 19.23
N VAL A 771 12.94 31.37 18.99
CA VAL A 771 13.20 32.43 19.98
C VAL A 771 12.07 33.44 19.95
N ARG A 772 11.68 33.94 21.11
CA ARG A 772 10.65 34.98 21.23
C ARG A 772 11.09 36.27 20.58
N GLY A 773 10.14 36.97 19.92
CA GLY A 773 10.32 38.21 19.18
C GLY A 773 10.32 38.00 17.67
N GLY A 774 9.92 39.03 16.93
CA GLY A 774 9.92 39.02 15.46
C GLY A 774 11.31 39.27 14.88
N SER A 775 11.56 38.83 13.64
CA SER A 775 12.73 39.19 12.84
C SER A 775 12.33 40.28 11.87
N ASN A 776 13.13 41.37 11.84
CA ASN A 776 12.92 42.49 10.95
C ASN A 776 13.82 42.46 9.71
N HIS A 777 14.66 41.43 9.55
CA HIS A 777 15.62 41.32 8.45
C HIS A 777 15.25 40.23 7.46
N SER A 778 15.39 40.55 6.18
CA SER A 778 15.26 39.62 5.07
C SER A 778 16.61 38.98 4.74
N PHE A 779 16.69 37.64 4.66
CA PHE A 779 17.93 36.92 4.36
C PHE A 779 17.91 36.24 2.97
N GLY A 780 16.94 36.60 2.11
CA GLY A 780 16.79 36.01 0.78
C GLY A 780 18.03 36.11 -0.08
N ILE A 781 18.72 37.26 -0.04
CA ILE A 781 19.95 37.52 -0.81
C ILE A 781 21.10 36.62 -0.31
N HIS A 782 21.22 36.42 1.01
CA HIS A 782 22.21 35.51 1.57
C HIS A 782 21.97 34.07 1.16
N VAL A 783 20.71 33.61 1.13
CA VAL A 783 20.34 32.28 0.64
C VAL A 783 20.65 32.14 -0.84
N ALA A 784 20.38 33.17 -1.65
CA ALA A 784 20.76 33.17 -3.07
C ALA A 784 22.29 33.04 -3.26
N GLY A 785 23.08 33.66 -2.39
CA GLY A 785 24.53 33.52 -2.38
C GLY A 785 24.97 32.09 -2.02
N MET A 786 24.34 31.48 -1.04
CA MET A 786 24.59 30.05 -0.67
C MET A 786 24.21 29.06 -1.78
N ALA A 787 23.17 29.39 -2.57
CA ALA A 787 22.75 28.60 -3.73
C ALA A 787 23.71 28.73 -4.94
N GLY A 788 24.76 29.54 -4.83
CA GLY A 788 25.75 29.69 -5.89
C GLY A 788 25.43 30.74 -6.94
N MET A 789 24.51 31.68 -6.65
CA MET A 789 24.25 32.81 -7.57
C MET A 789 25.53 33.64 -7.83
N PRO A 790 25.71 34.18 -9.06
CA PRO A 790 26.87 34.99 -9.38
C PRO A 790 27.04 36.18 -8.43
N LYS A 791 28.28 36.43 -7.95
CA LYS A 791 28.58 37.46 -6.98
C LYS A 791 28.16 38.88 -7.40
N SER A 792 28.18 39.14 -8.70
CA SER A 792 27.70 40.42 -9.27
C SER A 792 26.20 40.62 -9.06
N VAL A 793 25.39 39.57 -9.23
CA VAL A 793 23.94 39.61 -8.99
C VAL A 793 23.65 39.82 -7.50
N ILE A 794 24.34 39.09 -6.61
CA ILE A 794 24.19 39.24 -5.16
C ILE A 794 24.49 40.65 -4.71
N LYS A 795 25.66 41.18 -5.11
CA LYS A 795 26.06 42.55 -4.75
C LYS A 795 25.06 43.61 -5.27
N ARG A 796 24.50 43.40 -6.46
CA ARG A 796 23.50 44.31 -7.03
C ARG A 796 22.18 44.20 -6.27
N ALA A 797 21.75 42.97 -5.91
CA ALA A 797 20.55 42.74 -5.11
C ALA A 797 20.63 43.42 -3.73
N GLU A 798 21.80 43.35 -3.05
CA GLU A 798 22.05 44.06 -1.79
C GLU A 798 21.91 45.57 -1.93
N GLN A 799 22.47 46.16 -3.00
CA GLN A 799 22.34 47.61 -3.27
C GLN A 799 20.89 48.01 -3.51
N ILE A 800 20.10 47.19 -4.20
CA ILE A 800 18.69 47.47 -4.48
C ILE A 800 17.90 47.35 -3.17
N LEU A 801 18.16 46.32 -2.33
CA LEU A 801 17.49 46.09 -1.05
C LEU A 801 17.67 47.31 -0.12
N ILE A 802 18.90 47.83 0.03
CA ILE A 802 19.19 49.02 0.85
C ILE A 802 18.39 50.23 0.38
N LYS A 803 18.25 50.43 -0.94
CA LYS A 803 17.44 51.52 -1.49
C LYS A 803 15.95 51.34 -1.22
N LEU A 804 15.44 50.13 -1.32
CA LEU A 804 14.02 49.83 -1.06
C LEU A 804 13.66 49.94 0.43
N GLU A 805 14.56 49.50 1.33
CA GLU A 805 14.36 49.57 2.79
C GLU A 805 14.59 51.02 3.33
N GLY A 806 15.50 51.78 2.72
CA GLY A 806 15.80 53.18 3.06
C GLY A 806 14.74 54.18 2.61
N GLY A 807 13.83 53.77 1.74
CA GLY A 807 12.75 54.61 1.18
C GLY A 807 11.50 54.63 2.04
N LYS A 808 11.59 55.03 3.31
CA LYS A 808 10.43 55.21 4.21
C LYS A 808 9.53 56.42 3.89
N GLU A 809 9.68 57.07 2.74
CA GLU A 809 8.75 58.10 2.26
C GLU A 809 7.90 57.59 1.09
N LYS A 810 6.62 57.43 1.38
CA LYS A 810 5.57 56.75 0.60
C LYS A 810 5.24 57.33 -0.79
N GLU A 811 6.00 58.24 -1.35
CA GLU A 811 5.57 58.95 -2.58
C GLU A 811 6.35 58.67 -3.88
N ASN A 812 7.41 57.86 -3.85
CA ASN A 812 8.20 57.68 -5.09
C ASN A 812 8.82 56.30 -5.26
N LEU A 813 8.06 55.21 -5.08
CA LEU A 813 8.54 53.84 -5.40
C LEU A 813 8.90 53.63 -6.89
N ALA A 814 8.30 54.41 -7.78
CA ALA A 814 8.59 54.33 -9.22
C ALA A 814 9.89 55.08 -9.62
N LYS A 815 10.19 56.28 -9.00
CA LYS A 815 11.38 57.06 -9.32
C LYS A 815 12.72 56.37 -8.98
N PRO A 816 12.88 55.68 -7.82
CA PRO A 816 14.11 54.97 -7.51
C PRO A 816 14.40 53.80 -8.48
N LEU A 817 13.35 53.21 -9.06
CA LEU A 817 13.49 52.14 -10.05
C LEU A 817 13.86 52.68 -11.45
N GLU A 818 13.36 53.86 -11.84
CA GLU A 818 13.75 54.54 -13.06
C GLU A 818 15.21 55.02 -13.01
N GLU A 819 15.67 55.58 -11.88
CA GLU A 819 17.09 55.93 -11.67
C GLU A 819 18.04 54.74 -11.67
N LEU A 820 17.54 53.54 -11.29
CA LEU A 820 18.28 52.29 -11.37
C LEU A 820 18.41 51.77 -12.82
N GLY A 821 17.51 52.21 -13.70
CA GLY A 821 17.54 51.94 -15.13
C GLY A 821 18.57 52.76 -15.87
N GLU A 822 18.73 54.06 -15.48
CA GLU A 822 19.63 55.01 -16.15
C GLU A 822 21.14 54.76 -15.88
N ASN A 823 21.51 54.14 -14.76
CA ASN A 823 22.89 53.73 -14.50
C ASN A 823 23.36 52.44 -15.24
N ARG A 824 22.72 52.07 -16.34
CA ARG A 824 23.12 50.97 -17.20
C ARG A 824 24.23 51.33 -18.21
N GLU A 825 24.61 52.58 -18.33
CA GLU A 825 25.73 53.00 -19.20
C GLU A 825 27.07 52.78 -18.51
N GLY A 826 27.51 51.52 -18.50
CA GLY A 826 28.86 51.21 -18.01
C GLY A 826 29.07 49.73 -17.72
N MET A 827 28.04 48.93 -17.72
CA MET A 827 28.20 47.49 -17.76
C MET A 827 27.47 46.88 -18.97
N GLN A 828 28.10 47.09 -20.12
CA GLN A 828 27.93 46.16 -21.19
C GLN A 828 28.47 44.82 -20.66
N LEU A 829 27.59 44.00 -20.12
CA LEU A 829 27.86 42.61 -19.85
C LEU A 829 28.23 42.03 -21.24
N SER A 830 29.50 41.99 -21.51
CA SER A 830 30.03 41.21 -22.60
C SER A 830 29.54 39.80 -22.35
N PHE A 831 28.61 39.33 -23.16
CA PHE A 831 28.14 37.93 -23.23
C PHE A 831 29.30 36.97 -23.54
N PHE A 832 30.54 37.45 -23.54
CA PHE A 832 31.76 36.82 -23.97
C PHE A 832 32.80 36.59 -22.87
N GLN A 833 32.44 36.61 -21.59
CA GLN A 833 33.37 36.20 -20.52
C GLN A 833 32.95 34.93 -19.77
N LEU A 834 32.35 33.99 -20.48
CA LEU A 834 32.34 32.56 -20.13
C LEU A 834 33.36 31.77 -20.91
N ASP A 835 34.29 32.41 -21.59
CA ASP A 835 35.47 31.78 -22.19
C ASP A 835 36.62 31.81 -21.19
N ASP A 836 36.56 30.84 -20.24
CA ASP A 836 37.80 30.33 -19.65
C ASP A 836 38.68 29.87 -20.84
N PRO A 837 39.88 30.44 -21.01
CA PRO A 837 40.76 30.07 -22.11
C PRO A 837 40.99 28.57 -22.24
N VAL A 838 40.95 27.84 -21.10
CA VAL A 838 41.07 26.39 -21.03
C VAL A 838 39.85 25.70 -21.62
N LEU A 839 38.63 26.15 -21.27
CA LEU A 839 37.38 25.60 -21.80
C LEU A 839 37.25 25.89 -23.30
N LYS A 840 37.72 27.04 -23.80
CA LYS A 840 37.74 27.37 -25.21
C LYS A 840 38.70 26.44 -25.98
N GLN A 841 39.87 26.19 -25.42
CA GLN A 841 40.87 25.30 -25.99
C GLN A 841 40.38 23.84 -26.03
N ILE A 842 39.71 23.38 -24.98
CA ILE A 842 39.07 22.06 -24.93
C ILE A 842 37.96 21.94 -25.98
N ARG A 843 37.11 22.96 -26.11
CA ARG A 843 36.04 22.99 -27.10
C ARG A 843 36.61 22.93 -28.54
N ASP A 844 37.62 23.74 -28.83
CA ASP A 844 38.22 23.82 -30.16
C ASP A 844 38.95 22.52 -30.53
N GLU A 845 39.62 21.84 -29.56
CA GLU A 845 40.20 20.50 -29.71
C GLU A 845 39.10 19.46 -29.99
N ILE A 846 37.96 19.49 -29.27
CA ILE A 846 36.85 18.55 -29.47
C ILE A 846 36.18 18.78 -30.84
N LEU A 847 35.96 20.04 -31.24
CA LEU A 847 35.37 20.37 -32.54
C LEU A 847 36.25 20.00 -33.74
N GLY A 848 37.56 19.99 -33.54
CA GLY A 848 38.54 19.59 -34.58
C GLY A 848 38.73 18.06 -34.73
N LEU A 849 38.08 17.24 -33.90
CA LEU A 849 38.17 15.78 -33.92
C LEU A 849 37.20 15.14 -34.92
N ASP A 850 37.76 14.48 -35.94
CA ASP A 850 36.95 13.60 -36.80
C ASP A 850 36.84 12.22 -36.17
N ILE A 851 35.78 12.03 -35.40
CA ILE A 851 35.53 10.82 -34.59
C ILE A 851 35.44 9.56 -35.47
N ASN A 852 35.03 9.68 -36.72
CA ASN A 852 34.79 8.53 -37.59
C ASN A 852 36.10 7.95 -38.17
N ASN A 853 37.19 8.70 -38.10
CA ASN A 853 38.51 8.30 -38.65
C ASN A 853 39.58 8.02 -37.57
N LEU A 854 39.21 8.08 -36.28
CA LEU A 854 40.11 7.80 -35.17
C LEU A 854 40.14 6.30 -34.81
N THR A 855 41.31 5.75 -34.65
CA THR A 855 41.46 4.43 -34.04
C THR A 855 41.24 4.49 -32.52
N PRO A 856 40.90 3.37 -31.86
CA PRO A 856 40.69 3.35 -30.41
C PRO A 856 41.88 3.87 -29.58
N ILE A 857 43.10 3.66 -30.05
CA ILE A 857 44.32 4.13 -29.38
C ILE A 857 44.49 5.65 -29.54
N GLU A 858 44.21 6.17 -30.73
CA GLU A 858 44.26 7.61 -31.00
C GLU A 858 43.15 8.37 -30.22
N ALA A 859 41.96 7.79 -30.12
CA ALA A 859 40.87 8.35 -29.31
C ALA A 859 41.27 8.42 -27.81
N LEU A 860 41.92 7.39 -27.28
CA LEU A 860 42.39 7.36 -25.90
C LEU A 860 43.49 8.38 -25.66
N ASN A 861 44.41 8.56 -26.61
CA ASN A 861 45.49 9.57 -26.54
C ASN A 861 44.91 10.99 -26.59
N LYS A 862 43.94 11.25 -27.45
CA LYS A 862 43.25 12.55 -27.54
C LYS A 862 42.42 12.87 -26.26
N LEU A 863 41.73 11.91 -25.69
CA LEU A 863 41.08 12.06 -24.40
C LEU A 863 42.07 12.39 -23.26
N ASN A 864 43.28 11.78 -23.31
CA ASN A 864 44.31 12.06 -22.32
C ASN A 864 44.96 13.45 -22.53
N GLU A 865 45.09 13.93 -23.77
CA GLU A 865 45.50 15.31 -24.08
C GLU A 865 44.45 16.31 -23.54
N ILE A 866 43.18 16.11 -23.81
CA ILE A 866 42.07 16.95 -23.34
C ILE A 866 42.03 16.95 -21.79
N LYS A 867 42.24 15.79 -21.16
CA LYS A 867 42.32 15.72 -19.69
C LYS A 867 43.52 16.51 -19.14
N LYS A 868 44.65 16.50 -19.78
CA LYS A 868 45.79 17.31 -19.33
C LYS A 868 45.56 18.82 -19.42
N LEU A 869 44.72 19.28 -20.34
CA LEU A 869 44.34 20.70 -20.45
C LEU A 869 43.49 21.16 -19.24
N THR A 870 42.75 20.24 -18.58
CA THR A 870 41.98 20.57 -17.40
C THR A 870 42.82 20.81 -16.14
N GLY A 871 44.10 20.49 -16.15
CA GLY A 871 44.98 20.65 -14.96
C GLY A 871 44.73 19.66 -13.83
N ILE A 872 43.85 18.69 -14.00
CA ILE A 872 43.54 17.65 -13.00
C ILE A 872 44.53 16.49 -13.19
N ARG A 873 45.36 16.23 -12.20
CA ARG A 873 46.30 15.09 -12.16
C ARG A 873 45.64 13.77 -11.86
#